data_48b0c655bc0912477b0845c3ab4cb9eb
#
_entry.id   48b0c655bc0912477b0845c3ab4cb9eb
#
_cell.length_a   1.000
_cell.length_b   1.000
_cell.length_c   1.000
_cell.angle_alpha   90.00
_cell.angle_beta   90.00
_cell.angle_gamma   90.00
#
_symmetry.space_group_name_H-M   'P 1'
#
loop_
_entity.id
_entity.type
_entity.pdbx_description
1 polymer ?
#
loop_
_entity_poly.entity_id
_entity_poly.type
_entity_poly.pdbx_seq_one_letter_code
_entity_poly.pdbx_strand_id
1 'polypeptide(L)'
;MKKRLLFTLFVSLSIFGYSQVFFKETFDGISGSTTGGAGTYKFPPGWLLRNVDNKTPAGTVSYVNEAWERREDFSGNVQDSVAFSNSYYSPTGQADDWMWTPKITVPATNNDVILKWNAKAYDPAYQDGYEVRIMVDPTEPTGGPGVMGNQVTSSVQLFNIPAENTTWTARTLSLNDYKNKTFRIAFRNNSLDKYILVIDDVEVFGNISRDAAISAIKKYEYTNIPLSQASNGIPLNATIKNTGVIVLTDAKIKASLIDDQNNTIASVFSATATLNPNQETSPVFPVMPITAKGKYHIKYEVALSSPDQEPANDSQISSDFFITESTMARDNGVSTGVLGIGAGNGGYLGQSFTINQSALATGGTVSFGASAPSTTYRLALWSYNTATGKPQSVIAETENQTATVEPFTKTLYFAGGPVVLDPGTYVLTAVEIDSTLAVVQTEGVFTPGTTFVNWPTNPNGNWSNNEDFGASFAKTYALRIEIPIPTTDATGNLHVRKGSNGNGSSWENAIGELADALAYSSAVNKLYPGVFTTIKVSEGNYNPLYRADNRVRGLNDRQNSFLLSKDIQLIGGFSTTGLRNVALYKTILDGNIGTNDFTDNVYHLMVSAGDVGNSTVDGFTFSNAYNIGNTAAVNVNNQTIEATKGAGLYLINSSPTIKNSTFTYNFAGTAGAAIYAENSAPKILNSYFYGNLSEGNGAGIFNKSSSPVIVNSGFVANNTSLATGNGGAMYNDNSSPLILNSTFRANIAATNGGGIYNTNTSSPKIYNSILLQNQGGSNGDLYNTGADSVPDVKFSGIGSTQLDIDHTFLDNSNPQSMDYIKLKENDNLNLAFNGGSTTLYDSDLYGNFDLFGESRLRGSQIDMGANEIQNDPSLGTAASALNKEISIYPNPVNNELNIRTTHQPESIRIYSLDGKLLTEKVNKDLNKVDVKNLPSGTYLLKVKTKQGDHHVKFIKK
;
A
#
# COMPACT_ATOMS: atom_id res chain seq x y z
N MET A 1 61.20 -6.47 -13.92
CA MET A 1 61.03 -6.81 -15.36
C MET A 1 60.00 -7.94 -15.46
N LYS A 2 58.76 -7.65 -15.68
CA LYS A 2 57.71 -8.66 -15.89
C LYS A 2 57.45 -8.72 -17.39
N LYS A 3 57.81 -9.79 -18.04
CA LYS A 3 57.49 -10.08 -19.44
C LYS A 3 56.00 -10.34 -19.55
N ARG A 4 55.26 -9.47 -20.25
CA ARG A 4 53.93 -9.75 -20.72
C ARG A 4 54.01 -10.68 -21.91
N LEU A 5 53.54 -11.90 -21.78
CA LEU A 5 53.27 -12.82 -22.86
C LEU A 5 51.99 -12.38 -23.56
N LEU A 6 52.12 -11.90 -24.79
CA LEU A 6 50.98 -11.57 -25.65
C LEU A 6 50.49 -12.88 -26.28
N PHE A 7 49.40 -13.42 -25.82
CA PHE A 7 48.71 -14.54 -26.44
C PHE A 7 47.85 -13.94 -27.55
N THR A 8 48.30 -14.06 -28.80
CA THR A 8 47.48 -13.74 -29.98
C THR A 8 46.54 -14.92 -30.19
N LEU A 9 45.32 -14.77 -29.71
CA LEU A 9 44.24 -15.70 -29.99
C LEU A 9 43.83 -15.47 -31.45
N PHE A 10 44.19 -16.35 -32.35
CA PHE A 10 43.56 -16.44 -33.66
C PHE A 10 42.14 -16.98 -33.46
N VAL A 11 41.19 -16.07 -33.31
CA VAL A 11 39.79 -16.40 -33.50
C VAL A 11 39.59 -16.55 -35.01
N SER A 12 39.55 -17.77 -35.51
CA SER A 12 38.98 -18.07 -36.81
C SER A 12 37.48 -17.68 -36.74
N LEU A 13 37.15 -16.48 -37.22
CA LEU A 13 35.79 -16.08 -37.43
C LEU A 13 35.20 -16.98 -38.54
N SER A 14 34.61 -18.07 -38.17
CA SER A 14 33.72 -18.79 -39.07
C SER A 14 32.47 -17.93 -39.23
N ILE A 15 32.38 -17.22 -40.35
CA ILE A 15 31.21 -16.48 -40.80
C ILE A 15 30.15 -17.54 -41.18
N PHE A 16 29.33 -17.94 -40.26
CA PHE A 16 28.14 -18.70 -40.56
C PHE A 16 26.95 -17.77 -40.43
N GLY A 17 26.48 -17.22 -41.53
CA GLY A 17 25.15 -16.65 -41.65
C GLY A 17 24.11 -17.74 -41.43
N TYR A 18 23.21 -17.56 -40.53
CA TYR A 18 22.12 -18.49 -40.28
C TYR A 18 21.15 -18.51 -41.50
N SER A 19 20.56 -19.59 -41.70
CA SER A 19 20.08 -20.17 -42.93
C SER A 19 18.75 -20.84 -42.64
N GLN A 20 17.90 -20.95 -43.62
CA GLN A 20 16.73 -21.79 -43.52
C GLN A 20 17.17 -23.21 -43.10
N VAL A 21 16.85 -23.62 -41.87
CA VAL A 21 17.13 -24.96 -41.37
C VAL A 21 16.13 -25.93 -41.97
N PHE A 22 16.62 -26.82 -42.79
CA PHE A 22 15.81 -27.89 -43.37
C PHE A 22 15.77 -29.11 -42.46
N PHE A 23 16.85 -29.33 -41.73
CA PHE A 23 16.99 -30.42 -40.78
C PHE A 23 18.01 -30.04 -39.70
N LYS A 24 17.68 -30.35 -38.43
CA LYS A 24 18.62 -30.22 -37.31
C LYS A 24 18.37 -31.34 -36.31
N GLU A 25 19.48 -31.97 -35.87
CA GLU A 25 19.49 -32.95 -34.79
C GLU A 25 20.70 -32.73 -33.92
N THR A 26 20.51 -32.53 -32.63
CA THR A 26 21.54 -32.36 -31.60
C THR A 26 21.69 -33.60 -30.73
N PHE A 27 20.88 -34.61 -30.96
CA PHE A 27 20.80 -35.81 -30.14
C PHE A 27 20.54 -35.57 -28.65
N ASP A 28 20.34 -34.36 -28.19
CA ASP A 28 20.13 -34.00 -26.81
C ASP A 28 18.79 -34.49 -26.20
N GLY A 29 18.62 -34.25 -24.89
CA GLY A 29 17.35 -34.53 -24.20
C GLY A 29 17.18 -35.97 -23.71
N ILE A 30 18.27 -36.68 -23.48
CA ILE A 30 18.25 -37.93 -22.71
C ILE A 30 18.19 -37.60 -21.22
N SER A 31 17.08 -38.00 -20.57
CA SER A 31 16.98 -37.94 -19.12
C SER A 31 17.28 -39.33 -18.53
N GLY A 32 18.30 -39.45 -17.71
CA GLY A 32 18.58 -40.65 -16.94
C GLY A 32 20.04 -41.07 -16.89
N SER A 33 20.35 -42.02 -16.02
CA SER A 33 21.71 -42.54 -15.79
C SER A 33 22.20 -43.27 -17.02
N THR A 34 23.50 -43.08 -17.37
CA THR A 34 24.26 -43.74 -18.42
C THR A 34 24.45 -45.25 -18.20
N THR A 35 23.90 -45.85 -17.16
CA THR A 35 24.05 -47.27 -16.80
C THR A 35 22.85 -48.10 -17.25
N GLY A 36 21.99 -47.62 -18.12
CA GLY A 36 20.88 -48.39 -18.69
C GLY A 36 21.34 -49.40 -19.73
N GLY A 37 20.77 -50.63 -19.65
CA GLY A 37 21.08 -51.68 -20.62
C GLY A 37 20.51 -51.38 -22.00
N ALA A 38 20.86 -52.23 -22.97
CA ALA A 38 20.42 -52.18 -24.38
C ALA A 38 18.94 -51.76 -24.53
N GLY A 39 18.69 -50.72 -25.35
CA GLY A 39 17.32 -50.25 -25.68
C GLY A 39 16.84 -49.03 -24.88
N THR A 40 17.61 -48.47 -23.96
CA THR A 40 17.23 -47.32 -23.14
C THR A 40 17.37 -46.01 -23.91
N TYR A 41 18.24 -45.92 -24.87
CA TYR A 41 18.57 -44.68 -25.61
C TYR A 41 18.12 -44.80 -27.08
N LYS A 42 16.87 -44.53 -27.33
CA LYS A 42 16.31 -44.55 -28.67
C LYS A 42 16.72 -43.33 -29.49
N PHE A 43 17.13 -43.59 -30.72
CA PHE A 43 17.30 -42.50 -31.70
C PHE A 43 15.98 -41.71 -31.87
N PRO A 44 16.06 -40.45 -32.22
CA PRO A 44 14.90 -39.63 -32.50
C PRO A 44 14.02 -40.24 -33.61
N PRO A 45 12.71 -39.98 -33.66
CA PRO A 45 11.82 -40.53 -34.66
C PRO A 45 12.26 -40.28 -36.11
N GLY A 46 12.16 -41.30 -36.96
CA GLY A 46 12.46 -41.19 -38.41
C GLY A 46 13.87 -41.56 -38.82
N TRP A 47 14.81 -41.68 -37.85
CA TRP A 47 16.12 -42.22 -38.11
C TRP A 47 16.07 -43.74 -38.40
N LEU A 48 16.95 -44.25 -39.34
CA LEU A 48 17.02 -45.65 -39.69
C LEU A 48 18.45 -46.15 -39.41
N LEU A 49 18.59 -47.08 -38.49
CA LEU A 49 19.85 -47.73 -38.15
C LEU A 49 20.00 -49.04 -38.94
N ARG A 50 21.18 -49.35 -39.46
CA ARG A 50 21.47 -50.57 -40.19
C ARG A 50 22.84 -51.12 -39.77
N ASN A 51 22.86 -52.20 -39.01
CA ASN A 51 24.01 -52.98 -38.65
C ASN A 51 24.29 -54.01 -39.74
N VAL A 52 25.13 -53.64 -40.72
CA VAL A 52 25.37 -54.51 -41.90
C VAL A 52 26.44 -55.54 -41.62
N ASP A 53 27.36 -55.27 -40.76
CA ASP A 53 28.40 -56.19 -40.36
C ASP A 53 27.94 -57.31 -39.40
N ASN A 54 26.89 -57.01 -38.63
CA ASN A 54 26.27 -57.93 -37.64
C ASN A 54 27.32 -58.57 -36.69
N LYS A 55 28.35 -57.82 -36.29
CA LYS A 55 29.46 -58.23 -35.43
C LYS A 55 29.18 -58.01 -33.96
N THR A 56 29.84 -58.76 -33.12
CA THR A 56 29.74 -58.59 -31.68
C THR A 56 30.79 -57.60 -31.19
N PRO A 57 30.44 -56.54 -30.53
CA PRO A 57 31.34 -55.58 -29.91
C PRO A 57 32.28 -56.27 -28.89
N ALA A 58 33.54 -55.83 -28.84
CA ALA A 58 34.47 -56.29 -27.81
C ALA A 58 33.96 -55.90 -26.43
N GLY A 59 34.32 -56.65 -25.40
CA GLY A 59 33.77 -56.49 -24.07
C GLY A 59 33.83 -55.09 -23.47
N THR A 60 34.92 -54.32 -23.79
CA THR A 60 35.10 -52.95 -23.33
C THR A 60 34.18 -51.94 -23.99
N VAL A 61 33.57 -52.26 -25.15
CA VAL A 61 32.59 -51.42 -25.90
C VAL A 61 31.27 -52.10 -26.10
N SER A 62 30.96 -53.15 -25.39
CA SER A 62 29.74 -53.95 -25.49
C SER A 62 28.47 -53.17 -25.17
N TYR A 63 28.58 -51.96 -24.64
CA TYR A 63 27.49 -51.00 -24.43
C TYR A 63 27.05 -50.31 -25.75
N VAL A 64 27.81 -50.41 -26.85
CA VAL A 64 27.43 -49.96 -28.20
C VAL A 64 27.14 -51.25 -29.01
N ASN A 65 25.88 -51.74 -28.97
CA ASN A 65 25.52 -53.02 -29.54
C ASN A 65 24.55 -52.92 -30.73
N GLU A 66 24.12 -51.72 -31.07
CA GLU A 66 23.38 -51.39 -32.31
C GLU A 66 24.42 -50.76 -33.29
N ALA A 67 23.97 -50.56 -34.56
CA ALA A 67 24.82 -49.83 -35.52
C ALA A 67 25.32 -48.50 -35.00
N TRP A 68 24.38 -47.74 -34.37
CA TRP A 68 24.65 -46.49 -33.67
C TRP A 68 23.76 -46.43 -32.44
N GLU A 69 24.28 -45.83 -31.37
CA GLU A 69 23.51 -45.58 -30.18
C GLU A 69 23.53 -44.10 -29.84
N ARG A 70 22.49 -43.58 -29.23
CA ARG A 70 22.45 -42.21 -28.68
C ARG A 70 22.87 -42.25 -27.22
N ARG A 71 23.89 -41.53 -26.84
CA ARG A 71 24.49 -41.57 -25.49
C ARG A 71 25.06 -40.23 -25.10
N GLU A 72 25.28 -40.02 -23.81
CA GLU A 72 26.11 -38.94 -23.28
C GLU A 72 27.58 -39.05 -23.82
N ASP A 73 28.19 -37.90 -24.08
CA ASP A 73 29.52 -37.82 -24.75
C ASP A 73 30.72 -38.13 -23.84
N PHE A 74 30.51 -38.66 -22.65
CA PHE A 74 31.51 -38.89 -21.57
C PHE A 74 32.06 -37.60 -20.96
N SER A 75 31.47 -36.43 -21.19
CA SER A 75 31.85 -35.16 -20.55
C SER A 75 31.41 -35.07 -19.12
N GLY A 76 30.47 -35.91 -18.68
CA GLY A 76 29.80 -35.83 -17.40
C GLY A 76 28.60 -34.91 -17.42
N ASN A 77 28.26 -34.28 -18.55
CA ASN A 77 27.05 -33.50 -18.74
C ASN A 77 25.91 -34.38 -19.27
N VAL A 78 25.06 -34.89 -18.42
CA VAL A 78 23.95 -35.79 -18.77
C VAL A 78 22.88 -35.14 -19.68
N GLN A 79 22.96 -33.86 -19.96
CA GLN A 79 22.05 -33.14 -20.87
C GLN A 79 22.62 -33.09 -22.31
N ASP A 80 23.89 -33.36 -22.48
CA ASP A 80 24.61 -33.34 -23.74
C ASP A 80 24.80 -34.77 -24.25
N SER A 81 24.14 -35.15 -25.31
CA SER A 81 24.10 -36.50 -25.86
C SER A 81 24.42 -36.53 -27.34
N VAL A 82 25.07 -37.52 -27.79
CA VAL A 82 25.62 -37.66 -29.15
C VAL A 82 25.35 -39.07 -29.75
N ALA A 83 25.49 -39.22 -31.05
CA ALA A 83 25.41 -40.52 -31.70
C ALA A 83 26.78 -41.24 -31.66
N PHE A 84 26.80 -42.45 -31.11
CA PHE A 84 27.99 -43.32 -30.98
C PHE A 84 27.92 -44.51 -31.96
N SER A 85 29.04 -44.82 -32.58
CA SER A 85 29.28 -46.09 -33.28
C SER A 85 30.65 -46.65 -32.86
N ASN A 86 30.83 -47.93 -32.90
CA ASN A 86 32.09 -48.59 -32.60
C ASN A 86 32.58 -49.49 -33.76
N SER A 87 33.89 -49.73 -33.83
CA SER A 87 34.51 -50.65 -34.77
C SER A 87 35.45 -51.67 -34.12
N TYR A 88 35.38 -51.78 -32.79
CA TYR A 88 36.17 -52.69 -31.99
C TYR A 88 35.39 -53.96 -31.67
N TYR A 89 35.63 -55.05 -32.46
CA TYR A 89 34.84 -56.30 -32.39
C TYR A 89 35.68 -57.48 -31.91
N SER A 90 35.00 -58.49 -31.37
CA SER A 90 35.64 -59.79 -31.02
C SER A 90 34.81 -60.92 -31.59
N PRO A 91 35.30 -61.64 -32.65
CA PRO A 91 36.61 -61.44 -33.30
C PRO A 91 36.71 -60.17 -34.15
N THR A 92 37.95 -59.63 -34.32
CA THR A 92 38.21 -58.43 -35.12
C THR A 92 37.62 -58.53 -36.53
N GLY A 93 37.08 -57.41 -37.02
CA GLY A 93 36.53 -57.26 -38.34
C GLY A 93 36.14 -55.90 -38.74
N GLN A 94 35.87 -55.69 -40.03
CA GLN A 94 35.48 -54.40 -40.60
C GLN A 94 34.11 -54.01 -40.10
N ALA A 95 33.94 -52.82 -39.56
CA ALA A 95 32.67 -52.19 -39.25
C ALA A 95 31.88 -51.87 -40.55
N ASP A 96 30.59 -51.94 -40.47
CA ASP A 96 29.68 -51.51 -41.55
C ASP A 96 28.35 -51.08 -40.95
N ASP A 97 28.40 -50.00 -40.21
CA ASP A 97 27.33 -49.45 -39.37
C ASP A 97 26.82 -48.14 -39.89
N TRP A 98 25.52 -48.12 -40.20
CA TRP A 98 24.88 -46.95 -40.81
C TRP A 98 23.82 -46.34 -39.94
N MET A 99 23.78 -45.00 -39.87
CA MET A 99 22.64 -44.23 -39.42
C MET A 99 22.16 -43.28 -40.52
N TRP A 100 20.91 -43.42 -40.90
CA TRP A 100 20.25 -42.59 -41.91
C TRP A 100 19.33 -41.59 -41.25
N THR A 101 19.41 -40.29 -41.63
CA THR A 101 18.54 -39.22 -41.16
C THR A 101 17.07 -39.51 -41.52
N PRO A 102 16.08 -38.88 -40.89
CA PRO A 102 14.75 -38.71 -41.48
C PRO A 102 14.83 -38.13 -42.90
N LYS A 103 13.72 -38.23 -43.68
CA LYS A 103 13.67 -37.54 -44.98
C LYS A 103 13.79 -36.04 -44.81
N ILE A 104 14.74 -35.47 -45.54
CA ILE A 104 15.01 -34.04 -45.57
C ILE A 104 14.54 -33.51 -46.91
N THR A 105 13.64 -32.51 -46.92
CA THR A 105 13.18 -31.88 -48.11
C THR A 105 13.79 -30.48 -48.24
N VAL A 106 14.57 -30.24 -49.25
CA VAL A 106 15.14 -28.95 -49.59
C VAL A 106 14.32 -28.34 -50.72
N PRO A 107 13.64 -27.21 -50.52
CA PRO A 107 12.88 -26.55 -51.58
C PRO A 107 13.77 -26.00 -52.69
N ALA A 108 13.18 -25.52 -53.78
CA ALA A 108 13.90 -24.74 -54.76
C ALA A 108 14.36 -23.41 -54.11
N THR A 109 15.67 -23.21 -54.05
CA THR A 109 16.31 -22.05 -53.45
C THR A 109 17.50 -21.61 -54.25
N ASN A 110 17.76 -20.30 -54.29
CA ASN A 110 18.99 -19.73 -54.86
C ASN A 110 20.16 -19.74 -53.85
N ASN A 111 19.89 -20.03 -52.60
CA ASN A 111 20.90 -20.05 -51.54
C ASN A 111 21.74 -21.34 -51.58
N ASP A 112 22.94 -21.28 -51.13
CA ASP A 112 23.78 -22.48 -50.97
C ASP A 112 23.20 -23.36 -49.88
N VAL A 113 23.09 -24.63 -50.13
CA VAL A 113 22.58 -25.63 -49.19
C VAL A 113 23.78 -26.38 -48.64
N ILE A 114 23.91 -26.41 -47.34
CA ILE A 114 25.06 -26.96 -46.61
C ILE A 114 24.61 -28.01 -45.59
N LEU A 115 25.32 -29.13 -45.58
CA LEU A 115 25.32 -30.07 -44.45
C LEU A 115 26.44 -29.67 -43.48
N LYS A 116 26.15 -29.56 -42.22
CA LYS A 116 27.10 -29.34 -41.11
C LYS A 116 26.91 -30.43 -40.09
N TRP A 117 28.01 -30.90 -39.50
CA TRP A 117 27.98 -31.77 -38.32
C TRP A 117 29.26 -31.62 -37.51
N ASN A 118 29.27 -32.08 -36.27
CA ASN A 118 30.44 -32.24 -35.44
C ASN A 118 30.82 -33.71 -35.37
N ALA A 119 32.14 -34.04 -35.43
CA ALA A 119 32.63 -35.40 -35.37
C ALA A 119 33.87 -35.49 -34.49
N LYS A 120 34.07 -36.62 -33.85
CA LYS A 120 35.24 -36.92 -33.02
C LYS A 120 35.50 -38.43 -32.96
N ALA A 121 36.76 -38.88 -33.16
CA ALA A 121 37.21 -40.20 -32.77
C ALA A 121 37.62 -40.17 -31.29
N TYR A 122 37.19 -41.14 -30.52
CA TYR A 122 37.34 -41.05 -29.08
C TYR A 122 38.77 -41.42 -28.60
N ASP A 123 39.45 -42.39 -29.27
CA ASP A 123 40.77 -42.85 -28.88
C ASP A 123 41.84 -42.33 -29.84
N PRO A 124 42.90 -41.67 -29.35
CA PRO A 124 43.98 -41.13 -30.19
C PRO A 124 44.83 -42.19 -30.89
N ALA A 125 44.90 -43.43 -30.38
CA ALA A 125 45.65 -44.52 -31.00
C ALA A 125 44.80 -45.33 -31.96
N TYR A 126 43.44 -45.28 -31.82
CA TYR A 126 42.48 -46.07 -32.59
C TYR A 126 41.38 -45.17 -33.16
N GLN A 127 41.77 -44.24 -34.01
CA GLN A 127 40.84 -43.25 -34.57
C GLN A 127 39.96 -43.89 -35.65
N ASP A 128 38.66 -43.90 -35.42
CA ASP A 128 37.63 -44.29 -36.40
C ASP A 128 37.58 -43.26 -37.54
N GLY A 129 37.33 -43.78 -38.75
CA GLY A 129 36.93 -43.02 -39.92
C GLY A 129 35.47 -43.30 -40.25
N TYR A 130 34.98 -42.58 -41.22
CA TYR A 130 33.57 -42.74 -41.66
C TYR A 130 33.30 -42.15 -43.05
N GLU A 131 32.21 -42.55 -43.63
CA GLU A 131 31.66 -41.97 -44.86
C GLU A 131 30.38 -41.19 -44.56
N VAL A 132 30.15 -40.08 -45.25
CA VAL A 132 28.84 -39.43 -45.37
C VAL A 132 28.32 -39.71 -46.77
N ARG A 133 27.08 -40.23 -46.82
CA ARG A 133 26.43 -40.59 -48.09
C ARG A 133 25.03 -39.99 -48.18
N ILE A 134 24.50 -39.85 -49.42
CA ILE A 134 23.17 -39.34 -49.68
C ILE A 134 22.37 -40.26 -50.57
N MET A 135 21.07 -40.46 -50.24
CA MET A 135 20.14 -41.22 -51.05
C MET A 135 18.89 -40.39 -51.33
N VAL A 136 18.59 -40.18 -52.60
CA VAL A 136 17.49 -39.33 -53.07
C VAL A 136 16.18 -40.12 -53.18
N ASP A 137 15.08 -39.57 -52.67
CA ASP A 137 13.73 -40.09 -52.79
C ASP A 137 13.31 -40.22 -54.26
N PRO A 138 12.57 -41.26 -54.67
CA PRO A 138 11.81 -42.18 -53.81
C PRO A 138 12.60 -43.44 -53.36
N THR A 139 13.90 -43.51 -53.60
CA THR A 139 14.69 -44.67 -53.15
C THR A 139 14.82 -44.64 -51.60
N GLU A 140 14.61 -45.79 -51.00
CA GLU A 140 14.74 -45.96 -49.54
C GLU A 140 15.87 -46.95 -49.21
N PRO A 141 16.63 -46.75 -48.09
CA PRO A 141 17.69 -47.66 -47.69
C PRO A 141 17.09 -49.04 -47.28
N THR A 142 17.57 -50.08 -47.94
CA THR A 142 17.24 -51.46 -47.61
C THR A 142 18.44 -52.21 -47.02
N GLY A 143 18.22 -53.33 -46.38
CA GLY A 143 19.24 -54.11 -45.69
C GLY A 143 18.99 -54.12 -44.20
N GLY A 144 19.91 -54.73 -43.44
CA GLY A 144 19.81 -54.92 -42.01
C GLY A 144 20.92 -55.79 -41.48
N PRO A 145 20.79 -56.46 -40.33
CA PRO A 145 21.83 -57.27 -39.76
C PRO A 145 22.41 -58.31 -40.75
N GLY A 146 23.67 -58.22 -41.07
CA GLY A 146 24.37 -59.04 -41.98
C GLY A 146 24.01 -58.91 -43.48
N VAL A 147 23.23 -57.87 -43.85
CA VAL A 147 22.77 -57.65 -45.23
C VAL A 147 22.96 -56.21 -45.67
N MET A 148 23.81 -55.94 -46.65
CA MET A 148 24.10 -54.62 -47.20
C MET A 148 22.84 -53.95 -47.82
N GLY A 149 21.99 -54.74 -48.50
CA GLY A 149 20.90 -54.17 -49.27
C GLY A 149 21.37 -53.20 -50.37
N ASN A 150 20.59 -52.17 -50.61
CA ASN A 150 20.90 -51.14 -51.60
C ASN A 150 21.73 -49.94 -51.08
N GLN A 151 22.18 -49.95 -49.83
CA GLN A 151 22.72 -48.81 -49.15
C GLN A 151 23.92 -48.19 -49.89
N VAL A 152 24.88 -48.96 -50.35
CA VAL A 152 26.01 -48.49 -51.15
C VAL A 152 25.61 -48.24 -52.60
N THR A 153 24.89 -49.16 -53.24
CA THR A 153 24.59 -49.07 -54.68
C THR A 153 23.60 -48.02 -55.08
N SER A 154 22.71 -47.61 -54.18
CA SER A 154 21.69 -46.56 -54.41
C SER A 154 21.98 -45.24 -53.73
N SER A 155 23.14 -45.10 -53.09
CA SER A 155 23.59 -43.85 -52.50
C SER A 155 24.85 -43.29 -53.11
N VAL A 156 25.04 -41.97 -53.02
CA VAL A 156 26.24 -41.27 -53.45
C VAL A 156 27.11 -40.95 -52.23
N GLN A 157 28.37 -41.30 -52.31
CA GLN A 157 29.36 -40.90 -51.27
C GLN A 157 29.72 -39.43 -51.45
N LEU A 158 29.47 -38.60 -50.42
CA LEU A 158 29.75 -37.18 -50.39
C LEU A 158 31.05 -36.84 -49.66
N PHE A 159 31.40 -37.61 -48.64
CA PHE A 159 32.55 -37.39 -47.77
C PHE A 159 33.12 -38.74 -47.32
N ASN A 160 34.42 -38.80 -47.12
CA ASN A 160 35.12 -39.93 -46.52
C ASN A 160 36.36 -39.45 -45.79
N ILE A 161 36.58 -39.94 -44.58
CA ILE A 161 37.79 -39.75 -43.81
C ILE A 161 38.17 -41.04 -43.13
N PRO A 162 39.43 -41.51 -43.34
CA PRO A 162 39.89 -42.81 -42.79
C PRO A 162 40.20 -42.79 -41.27
N ALA A 163 40.39 -41.60 -40.68
CA ALA A 163 40.62 -41.38 -39.26
C ALA A 163 40.18 -39.96 -38.87
N GLU A 164 39.16 -39.85 -38.04
CA GLU A 164 38.66 -38.56 -37.54
C GLU A 164 39.55 -38.04 -36.40
N ASN A 165 39.50 -36.70 -36.19
CA ASN A 165 40.22 -36.03 -35.13
C ASN A 165 39.75 -36.50 -33.74
N THR A 166 40.63 -36.42 -32.77
CA THR A 166 40.32 -36.78 -31.36
C THR A 166 39.76 -35.65 -30.54
N THR A 167 39.56 -34.50 -31.15
CA THR A 167 38.86 -33.35 -30.64
C THR A 167 37.65 -33.06 -31.52
N TRP A 168 36.57 -32.53 -30.92
CA TRP A 168 35.39 -32.12 -31.67
C TRP A 168 35.77 -31.25 -32.86
N THR A 169 35.40 -31.73 -34.05
CA THR A 169 35.74 -31.10 -35.34
C THR A 169 34.48 -30.82 -36.11
N ALA A 170 34.21 -29.54 -36.37
CA ALA A 170 33.11 -29.12 -37.21
C ALA A 170 33.42 -29.45 -38.66
N ARG A 171 32.50 -30.14 -39.33
CA ARG A 171 32.56 -30.53 -40.73
C ARG A 171 31.47 -29.87 -41.52
N THR A 172 31.73 -29.50 -42.77
CA THR A 172 30.71 -28.92 -43.67
C THR A 172 30.83 -29.51 -45.05
N LEU A 173 29.71 -29.61 -45.77
CA LEU A 173 29.65 -30.16 -47.11
C LEU A 173 28.57 -29.46 -47.94
N SER A 174 28.85 -29.13 -49.19
CA SER A 174 27.83 -28.55 -50.08
C SER A 174 26.82 -29.60 -50.54
N LEU A 175 25.53 -29.27 -50.43
CA LEU A 175 24.42 -30.03 -50.95
C LEU A 175 23.69 -29.31 -52.10
N ASN A 176 24.36 -28.40 -52.79
CA ASN A 176 23.75 -27.62 -53.88
C ASN A 176 23.13 -28.42 -55.01
N ASP A 177 23.69 -29.61 -55.32
CA ASP A 177 23.17 -30.54 -56.35
C ASP A 177 21.84 -31.21 -55.91
N TYR A 178 21.46 -31.05 -54.65
CA TYR A 178 20.29 -31.64 -54.05
C TYR A 178 19.16 -30.64 -53.75
N LYS A 179 19.26 -29.40 -54.22
CA LYS A 179 18.18 -28.44 -54.21
C LYS A 179 16.95 -28.97 -54.94
N ASN A 180 15.74 -28.61 -54.46
CA ASN A 180 14.46 -29.11 -54.95
C ASN A 180 14.36 -30.64 -54.93
N LYS A 181 14.96 -31.28 -53.94
CA LYS A 181 14.93 -32.72 -53.77
C LYS A 181 14.61 -33.10 -52.34
N THR A 182 14.04 -34.27 -52.15
CA THR A 182 13.92 -34.95 -50.85
C THR A 182 14.95 -36.07 -50.81
N PHE A 183 15.68 -36.20 -49.73
CA PHE A 183 16.77 -37.18 -49.57
C PHE A 183 16.93 -37.60 -48.13
N ARG A 184 17.74 -38.64 -47.92
CA ARG A 184 18.29 -39.01 -46.61
C ARG A 184 19.82 -38.90 -46.65
N ILE A 185 20.43 -38.56 -45.52
CA ILE A 185 21.91 -38.57 -45.35
C ILE A 185 22.26 -39.72 -44.43
N ALA A 186 23.33 -40.46 -44.77
CA ALA A 186 23.85 -41.47 -43.88
C ALA A 186 25.24 -41.09 -43.35
N PHE A 187 25.51 -41.42 -42.13
CA PHE A 187 26.84 -41.57 -41.56
C PHE A 187 27.13 -43.07 -41.45
N ARG A 188 28.22 -43.53 -42.09
CA ARG A 188 28.63 -44.93 -42.12
C ARG A 188 29.98 -45.08 -41.40
N ASN A 189 30.03 -45.73 -40.25
CA ASN A 189 31.28 -46.22 -39.71
C ASN A 189 31.71 -47.45 -40.50
N ASN A 190 32.88 -47.34 -41.17
CA ASN A 190 33.44 -48.42 -41.96
C ASN A 190 34.92 -48.70 -41.55
N SER A 191 35.24 -48.47 -40.30
CA SER A 191 36.56 -48.64 -39.71
C SER A 191 36.91 -50.12 -39.45
N LEU A 192 38.23 -50.44 -39.39
CA LEU A 192 38.69 -51.77 -39.03
C LEU A 192 39.52 -51.68 -37.74
N ASP A 193 39.06 -52.40 -36.72
CA ASP A 193 39.79 -52.55 -35.46
C ASP A 193 40.23 -51.18 -34.85
N LYS A 194 39.28 -50.24 -34.80
CA LYS A 194 39.44 -48.92 -34.13
C LYS A 194 38.68 -48.93 -32.83
N TYR A 195 38.08 -47.77 -32.40
CA TYR A 195 37.45 -47.75 -31.12
C TYR A 195 36.01 -47.17 -31.22
N ILE A 196 35.84 -45.88 -30.94
CA ILE A 196 34.51 -45.25 -30.97
C ILE A 196 34.57 -43.97 -31.84
N LEU A 197 33.59 -43.85 -32.74
CA LEU A 197 33.26 -42.65 -33.46
C LEU A 197 32.03 -41.99 -32.83
N VAL A 198 32.07 -40.67 -32.68
CA VAL A 198 30.91 -39.87 -32.24
C VAL A 198 30.57 -38.80 -33.27
N ILE A 199 29.25 -38.62 -33.50
CA ILE A 199 28.69 -37.58 -34.39
C ILE A 199 27.63 -36.80 -33.60
N ASP A 200 27.64 -35.48 -33.81
CA ASP A 200 26.72 -34.56 -33.16
C ASP A 200 26.36 -33.37 -34.05
N ASP A 201 25.38 -32.56 -33.63
CA ASP A 201 24.99 -31.31 -34.26
C ASP A 201 24.77 -31.43 -35.77
N VAL A 202 24.06 -32.43 -36.23
CA VAL A 202 23.77 -32.63 -37.66
C VAL A 202 22.75 -31.64 -38.15
N GLU A 203 23.13 -30.78 -39.06
CA GLU A 203 22.28 -29.71 -39.58
C GLU A 203 22.36 -29.60 -41.11
N VAL A 204 21.20 -29.50 -41.77
CA VAL A 204 21.10 -29.17 -43.20
C VAL A 204 20.40 -27.85 -43.34
N PHE A 205 21.04 -26.85 -43.92
CA PHE A 205 20.55 -25.47 -43.97
C PHE A 205 20.88 -24.83 -45.34
N GLY A 206 20.09 -23.76 -45.64
CA GLY A 206 20.34 -22.88 -46.79
C GLY A 206 20.75 -21.48 -46.34
N ASN A 207 21.58 -20.74 -47.05
CA ASN A 207 21.90 -19.37 -46.73
C ASN A 207 20.72 -18.46 -46.99
N ILE A 208 20.22 -17.79 -46.02
CA ILE A 208 19.19 -16.77 -46.14
C ILE A 208 19.84 -15.41 -46.24
N SER A 209 19.43 -14.62 -47.24
CA SER A 209 20.05 -13.31 -47.47
C SER A 209 19.58 -12.26 -46.45
N ARG A 210 18.25 -12.18 -46.19
CA ARG A 210 17.62 -11.21 -45.31
C ARG A 210 16.85 -11.95 -44.21
N ASP A 211 17.37 -11.93 -43.03
CA ASP A 211 16.79 -12.59 -41.90
C ASP A 211 17.22 -11.91 -40.61
N ALA A 212 16.29 -11.64 -39.75
CA ALA A 212 16.52 -11.12 -38.40
C ALA A 212 15.73 -11.94 -37.39
N ALA A 213 16.33 -12.29 -36.28
CA ALA A 213 15.71 -13.08 -35.23
C ALA A 213 15.57 -12.29 -33.94
N ILE A 214 14.53 -12.51 -33.19
CA ILE A 214 14.51 -12.14 -31.78
C ILE A 214 15.36 -13.15 -31.01
N SER A 215 16.61 -12.81 -30.68
CA SER A 215 17.56 -13.74 -30.05
C SER A 215 17.37 -13.86 -28.54
N ALA A 216 16.85 -12.81 -27.88
CA ALA A 216 16.55 -12.84 -26.46
C ALA A 216 15.50 -11.80 -26.09
N ILE A 217 14.73 -12.10 -25.05
CA ILE A 217 13.86 -11.14 -24.38
C ILE A 217 14.21 -11.13 -22.90
N LYS A 218 14.21 -9.93 -22.30
CA LYS A 218 14.36 -9.84 -20.85
C LYS A 218 13.07 -10.32 -20.19
N LYS A 219 13.15 -11.28 -19.28
CA LYS A 219 12.02 -11.69 -18.46
C LYS A 219 11.55 -10.52 -17.60
N TYR A 220 10.24 -10.39 -17.45
CA TYR A 220 9.63 -9.41 -16.55
C TYR A 220 9.99 -9.76 -15.11
N GLU A 221 10.43 -8.76 -14.33
CA GLU A 221 10.87 -8.99 -12.94
C GLU A 221 9.70 -9.22 -11.98
N TYR A 222 8.49 -8.79 -12.37
CA TYR A 222 7.29 -8.88 -11.55
C TYR A 222 6.21 -9.64 -12.28
N THR A 223 5.54 -10.54 -11.56
CA THR A 223 4.34 -11.22 -12.04
C THR A 223 3.09 -10.40 -11.79
N ASN A 224 3.10 -9.57 -10.73
CA ASN A 224 2.01 -8.66 -10.40
C ASN A 224 2.58 -7.26 -10.18
N ILE A 225 1.96 -6.26 -10.81
CA ILE A 225 2.35 -4.86 -10.71
C ILE A 225 1.08 -4.03 -10.51
N PRO A 226 0.98 -3.23 -9.45
CA PRO A 226 -0.14 -2.29 -9.29
C PRO A 226 -0.17 -1.27 -10.42
N LEU A 227 -1.37 -0.90 -10.87
CA LEU A 227 -1.54 0.09 -11.94
C LEU A 227 -0.85 1.43 -11.59
N SER A 228 -0.84 1.81 -10.32
CA SER A 228 -0.12 3.00 -9.83
C SER A 228 1.39 2.94 -10.09
N GLN A 229 1.99 1.75 -10.14
CA GLN A 229 3.43 1.56 -10.42
C GLN A 229 3.72 1.32 -11.91
N ALA A 230 2.70 1.02 -12.70
CA ALA A 230 2.77 0.78 -14.14
C ALA A 230 2.31 1.97 -14.99
N SER A 231 1.72 3.02 -14.40
CA SER A 231 1.12 4.16 -15.12
C SER A 231 2.12 4.98 -15.94
N ASN A 232 3.41 5.00 -15.57
CA ASN A 232 4.48 5.59 -16.38
C ASN A 232 4.98 4.67 -17.50
N GLY A 233 4.33 3.51 -17.68
CA GLY A 233 4.67 2.49 -18.64
C GLY A 233 5.69 1.47 -18.13
N ILE A 234 5.75 0.35 -18.84
CA ILE A 234 6.65 -0.77 -18.52
C ILE A 234 7.90 -0.67 -19.39
N PRO A 235 9.12 -0.77 -18.83
CA PRO A 235 10.34 -0.81 -19.61
C PRO A 235 10.44 -2.11 -20.41
N LEU A 236 10.79 -2.00 -21.69
CA LEU A 236 10.93 -3.12 -22.60
C LEU A 236 12.41 -3.42 -22.87
N ASN A 237 12.74 -4.69 -23.07
CA ASN A 237 14.06 -5.09 -23.50
C ASN A 237 13.97 -6.37 -24.31
N ALA A 238 14.50 -6.32 -25.51
CA ALA A 238 14.66 -7.48 -26.38
C ALA A 238 15.89 -7.29 -27.26
N THR A 239 16.51 -8.39 -27.67
CA THR A 239 17.68 -8.41 -28.54
C THR A 239 17.28 -8.92 -29.91
N ILE A 240 17.69 -8.19 -30.95
CA ILE A 240 17.53 -8.56 -32.35
C ILE A 240 18.91 -8.92 -32.93
N LYS A 241 18.97 -9.98 -33.67
CA LYS A 241 20.15 -10.49 -34.33
C LYS A 241 19.94 -10.58 -35.82
N ASN A 242 20.89 -10.18 -36.61
CA ASN A 242 20.90 -10.46 -38.06
C ASN A 242 21.44 -11.86 -38.28
N THR A 243 20.55 -12.77 -38.67
CA THR A 243 20.82 -14.17 -38.96
C THR A 243 21.00 -14.42 -40.47
N GLY A 244 20.78 -13.38 -41.29
CA GLY A 244 21.01 -13.38 -42.72
C GLY A 244 22.44 -13.02 -43.08
N VAL A 245 22.72 -12.99 -44.41
CA VAL A 245 24.09 -12.72 -44.95
C VAL A 245 24.27 -11.31 -45.50
N ILE A 246 23.23 -10.47 -45.54
CA ILE A 246 23.32 -9.05 -45.93
C ILE A 246 23.21 -8.15 -44.71
N VAL A 247 23.72 -6.92 -44.83
CA VAL A 247 23.55 -5.89 -43.82
C VAL A 247 22.06 -5.48 -43.76
N LEU A 248 21.49 -5.46 -42.58
CA LEU A 248 20.17 -4.92 -42.31
C LEU A 248 20.34 -3.50 -41.80
N THR A 249 19.76 -2.50 -42.50
CA THR A 249 19.86 -1.08 -42.13
C THR A 249 18.60 -0.54 -41.49
N ASP A 250 17.57 -1.35 -41.38
CA ASP A 250 16.20 -0.98 -40.98
C ASP A 250 15.64 -1.87 -39.88
N ALA A 251 16.49 -2.62 -39.20
CA ALA A 251 16.08 -3.56 -38.18
C ALA A 251 15.46 -2.87 -36.99
N LYS A 252 14.22 -3.26 -36.64
CA LYS A 252 13.46 -2.80 -35.47
C LYS A 252 12.79 -3.99 -34.82
N ILE A 253 12.40 -3.80 -33.57
CA ILE A 253 11.50 -4.71 -32.88
C ILE A 253 10.19 -3.98 -32.62
N LYS A 254 9.08 -4.60 -32.97
CA LYS A 254 7.74 -4.20 -32.54
C LYS A 254 7.42 -4.97 -31.27
N ALA A 255 7.11 -4.26 -30.18
CA ALA A 255 6.60 -4.83 -28.95
C ALA A 255 5.10 -4.52 -28.84
N SER A 256 4.28 -5.55 -28.66
CA SER A 256 2.83 -5.43 -28.55
C SER A 256 2.35 -5.96 -27.20
N LEU A 257 1.58 -5.15 -26.46
CA LEU A 257 0.89 -5.54 -25.26
C LEU A 257 -0.38 -6.30 -25.64
N ILE A 258 -0.47 -7.54 -25.23
CA ILE A 258 -1.57 -8.45 -25.55
C ILE A 258 -2.32 -8.78 -24.26
N ASP A 259 -3.67 -8.71 -24.31
CA ASP A 259 -4.52 -9.10 -23.19
C ASP A 259 -4.83 -10.61 -23.17
N ASP A 260 -5.59 -11.07 -22.19
CA ASP A 260 -5.98 -12.49 -22.03
C ASP A 260 -6.99 -12.98 -23.09
N GLN A 261 -7.62 -12.07 -23.87
CA GLN A 261 -8.45 -12.38 -25.03
C GLN A 261 -7.65 -12.34 -26.34
N ASN A 262 -6.33 -12.20 -26.30
CA ASN A 262 -5.44 -12.04 -27.45
C ASN A 262 -5.65 -10.74 -28.26
N ASN A 263 -6.23 -9.69 -27.66
CA ASN A 263 -6.32 -8.40 -28.32
C ASN A 263 -5.03 -7.60 -28.11
N THR A 264 -4.58 -6.90 -29.14
CA THR A 264 -3.48 -5.95 -29.03
C THR A 264 -4.01 -4.65 -28.40
N ILE A 265 -3.57 -4.33 -27.21
CA ILE A 265 -3.96 -3.14 -26.44
C ILE A 265 -3.12 -1.93 -26.81
N ALA A 266 -1.81 -2.13 -26.99
CA ALA A 266 -0.86 -1.10 -27.36
C ALA A 266 0.31 -1.72 -28.11
N SER A 267 1.02 -0.91 -28.91
CA SER A 267 2.26 -1.35 -29.57
C SER A 267 3.25 -0.19 -29.63
N VAL A 268 4.53 -0.51 -29.46
CA VAL A 268 5.63 0.44 -29.62
C VAL A 268 6.74 -0.18 -30.46
N PHE A 269 7.53 0.65 -31.12
CA PHE A 269 8.69 0.20 -31.88
C PHE A 269 9.98 0.62 -31.19
N SER A 270 10.98 -0.24 -31.25
CA SER A 270 12.34 0.12 -30.83
C SER A 270 12.95 1.18 -31.76
N ALA A 271 14.05 1.76 -31.33
CA ALA A 271 14.94 2.49 -32.25
C ALA A 271 15.39 1.58 -33.40
N THR A 272 15.64 2.19 -34.57
CA THR A 272 16.18 1.46 -35.72
C THR A 272 17.65 1.11 -35.50
N ALA A 273 18.04 -0.11 -35.84
CA ALA A 273 19.41 -0.59 -35.78
C ALA A 273 19.94 -0.95 -37.18
N THR A 274 21.23 -0.77 -37.36
CA THR A 274 21.99 -1.34 -38.52
C THR A 274 22.76 -2.54 -38.00
N LEU A 275 22.56 -3.70 -38.61
CA LEU A 275 23.15 -4.96 -38.18
C LEU A 275 23.91 -5.62 -39.32
N ASN A 276 25.20 -5.85 -39.14
CA ASN A 276 26.00 -6.72 -40.00
C ASN A 276 25.59 -8.17 -39.81
N PRO A 277 25.90 -9.08 -40.75
CA PRO A 277 25.65 -10.51 -40.54
C PRO A 277 26.23 -11.01 -39.20
N ASN A 278 25.44 -11.80 -38.49
CA ASN A 278 25.69 -12.29 -37.12
C ASN A 278 25.77 -11.26 -35.99
N GLN A 279 25.62 -9.98 -36.30
CA GLN A 279 25.60 -8.95 -35.27
C GLN A 279 24.21 -8.94 -34.56
N GLU A 280 24.27 -8.70 -33.25
CA GLU A 280 23.07 -8.51 -32.42
C GLU A 280 23.13 -7.20 -31.65
N THR A 281 21.96 -6.68 -31.28
CA THR A 281 21.83 -5.49 -30.44
C THR A 281 20.51 -5.52 -29.67
N SER A 282 20.48 -4.80 -28.56
CA SER A 282 19.26 -4.54 -27.79
C SER A 282 18.88 -3.07 -27.98
N PRO A 283 18.06 -2.73 -29.00
CA PRO A 283 17.72 -1.37 -29.32
C PRO A 283 16.82 -0.77 -28.23
N VAL A 284 16.94 0.54 -28.00
CA VAL A 284 16.14 1.25 -27.02
C VAL A 284 14.68 1.31 -27.44
N PHE A 285 13.79 1.01 -26.51
CA PHE A 285 12.33 1.15 -26.67
C PHE A 285 11.80 2.37 -25.93
N PRO A 286 10.70 2.98 -26.42
CA PRO A 286 9.79 3.72 -25.56
C PRO A 286 9.20 2.77 -24.51
N VAL A 287 8.76 3.32 -23.39
CA VAL A 287 8.02 2.51 -22.38
C VAL A 287 6.69 2.02 -22.97
N MET A 288 6.25 0.82 -22.62
CA MET A 288 4.94 0.30 -22.99
C MET A 288 3.86 0.94 -22.13
N PRO A 289 2.91 1.73 -22.70
CA PRO A 289 1.86 2.35 -21.92
C PRO A 289 0.87 1.30 -21.39
N ILE A 290 0.50 1.45 -20.12
CA ILE A 290 -0.49 0.60 -19.44
C ILE A 290 -1.54 1.50 -18.80
N THR A 291 -2.81 1.27 -19.13
CA THR A 291 -3.93 2.13 -18.69
C THR A 291 -5.02 1.38 -17.93
N ALA A 292 -4.99 0.04 -17.91
CA ALA A 292 -6.02 -0.76 -17.29
C ALA A 292 -5.45 -1.96 -16.52
N LYS A 293 -6.20 -2.42 -15.52
CA LYS A 293 -5.94 -3.68 -14.81
C LYS A 293 -6.28 -4.86 -15.72
N GLY A 294 -5.55 -5.96 -15.57
CA GLY A 294 -5.78 -7.17 -16.36
C GLY A 294 -4.56 -8.09 -16.40
N LYS A 295 -4.71 -9.18 -17.12
CA LYS A 295 -3.63 -10.11 -17.44
C LYS A 295 -3.07 -9.77 -18.82
N TYR A 296 -1.75 -9.71 -18.93
CA TYR A 296 -1.07 -9.31 -20.14
C TYR A 296 0.20 -10.13 -20.38
N HIS A 297 0.64 -10.13 -21.62
CA HIS A 297 2.00 -10.50 -22.02
C HIS A 297 2.49 -9.56 -23.13
N ILE A 298 3.80 -9.54 -23.36
CA ILE A 298 4.41 -8.75 -24.45
C ILE A 298 4.81 -9.72 -25.56
N LYS A 299 4.33 -9.48 -26.76
CA LYS A 299 4.80 -10.11 -27.98
C LYS A 299 5.83 -9.19 -28.64
N TYR A 300 7.04 -9.68 -28.80
CA TYR A 300 8.10 -9.02 -29.55
C TYR A 300 8.16 -9.62 -30.94
N GLU A 301 8.19 -8.77 -31.96
CA GLU A 301 8.20 -9.17 -33.37
C GLU A 301 9.26 -8.39 -34.14
N VAL A 302 10.01 -9.07 -35.02
CA VAL A 302 10.91 -8.40 -35.98
C VAL A 302 10.09 -7.46 -36.86
N ALA A 303 10.62 -6.28 -37.15
CA ALA A 303 10.00 -5.30 -38.05
C ALA A 303 11.07 -4.78 -39.01
N LEU A 304 11.00 -5.27 -40.23
CA LEU A 304 11.82 -4.86 -41.36
C LEU A 304 10.95 -4.14 -42.41
N SER A 305 11.55 -3.32 -43.24
CA SER A 305 10.87 -2.65 -44.36
C SER A 305 10.56 -3.58 -45.54
N SER A 306 11.28 -4.69 -45.65
CA SER A 306 11.03 -5.77 -46.60
C SER A 306 10.85 -7.08 -45.84
N PRO A 307 10.09 -8.04 -46.35
CA PRO A 307 9.79 -9.29 -45.63
C PRO A 307 11.06 -10.02 -45.20
N ASP A 308 11.02 -10.55 -43.99
CA ASP A 308 11.97 -11.53 -43.48
C ASP A 308 11.81 -12.88 -44.23
N GLN A 309 12.90 -13.59 -44.43
CA GLN A 309 12.90 -14.83 -45.19
C GLN A 309 12.72 -16.08 -44.31
N GLU A 310 12.87 -15.95 -42.97
CA GLU A 310 12.66 -17.00 -42.00
C GLU A 310 11.71 -16.56 -40.86
N PRO A 311 10.41 -16.42 -41.15
CA PRO A 311 9.42 -15.89 -40.18
C PRO A 311 9.28 -16.69 -38.89
N ALA A 312 9.84 -17.90 -38.81
CA ALA A 312 9.73 -18.78 -37.64
C ALA A 312 10.53 -18.27 -36.44
N ASN A 313 11.59 -17.46 -36.67
CA ASN A 313 12.44 -16.89 -35.62
C ASN A 313 12.11 -15.43 -35.31
N ASP A 314 11.13 -14.84 -36.01
CA ASP A 314 10.78 -13.42 -35.94
C ASP A 314 10.13 -12.99 -34.64
N SER A 315 9.65 -13.89 -33.81
CA SER A 315 8.86 -13.50 -32.65
C SER A 315 9.15 -14.32 -31.41
N GLN A 316 9.08 -13.63 -30.27
CA GLN A 316 9.06 -14.23 -28.94
C GLN A 316 7.99 -13.60 -28.07
N ILE A 317 7.45 -14.36 -27.12
CA ILE A 317 6.40 -13.93 -26.20
C ILE A 317 6.94 -14.00 -24.77
N SER A 318 6.73 -12.93 -24.02
CA SER A 318 7.07 -12.91 -22.58
C SER A 318 6.18 -13.84 -21.78
N SER A 319 6.59 -14.19 -20.57
CA SER A 319 5.65 -14.75 -19.59
C SER A 319 4.52 -13.77 -19.29
N ASP A 320 3.38 -14.31 -18.86
CA ASP A 320 2.23 -13.53 -18.41
C ASP A 320 2.59 -12.72 -17.15
N PHE A 321 2.01 -11.52 -17.05
CA PHE A 321 2.03 -10.70 -15.85
C PHE A 321 0.66 -10.05 -15.64
N PHE A 322 0.41 -9.60 -14.41
CA PHE A 322 -0.88 -9.02 -14.02
C PHE A 322 -0.71 -7.55 -13.61
N ILE A 323 -1.54 -6.69 -14.17
CA ILE A 323 -1.71 -5.34 -13.65
C ILE A 323 -2.83 -5.39 -12.61
N THR A 324 -2.45 -5.15 -11.37
CA THR A 324 -3.30 -5.33 -10.19
C THR A 324 -3.81 -3.99 -9.64
N GLU A 325 -4.63 -4.05 -8.61
CA GLU A 325 -5.09 -2.86 -7.88
C GLU A 325 -4.07 -2.42 -6.82
N SER A 326 -3.50 -3.37 -6.08
CA SER A 326 -2.67 -3.07 -4.91
C SER A 326 -1.43 -3.95 -4.79
N THR A 327 -1.48 -5.18 -5.25
CA THR A 327 -0.45 -6.18 -4.96
C THR A 327 0.70 -6.12 -5.95
N MET A 328 1.93 -6.01 -5.44
CA MET A 328 3.15 -6.15 -6.22
C MET A 328 3.87 -7.45 -5.83
N ALA A 329 4.17 -8.30 -6.81
CA ALA A 329 4.73 -9.63 -6.61
C ALA A 329 5.78 -10.00 -7.66
N ARG A 330 6.79 -10.77 -7.26
CA ARG A 330 7.76 -11.42 -8.17
C ARG A 330 7.42 -12.91 -8.38
N ASP A 331 6.73 -13.51 -7.43
CA ASP A 331 6.34 -14.91 -7.46
C ASP A 331 5.15 -15.17 -8.41
N ASN A 332 5.06 -16.37 -8.96
CA ASN A 332 3.98 -16.81 -9.85
C ASN A 332 2.88 -17.61 -9.12
N GLY A 333 2.97 -17.74 -7.79
CA GLY A 333 2.03 -18.50 -6.97
C GLY A 333 2.18 -20.01 -7.04
N VAL A 334 3.09 -20.53 -7.86
CA VAL A 334 3.33 -21.98 -7.99
C VAL A 334 4.49 -22.40 -7.09
N SER A 335 4.18 -23.16 -6.04
CA SER A 335 5.19 -23.63 -5.10
C SER A 335 6.12 -24.67 -5.74
N THR A 336 7.43 -24.44 -5.60
CA THR A 336 8.48 -25.39 -5.97
C THR A 336 9.28 -25.87 -4.77
N GLY A 337 8.93 -25.40 -3.58
CA GLY A 337 9.54 -25.74 -2.32
C GLY A 337 9.24 -24.70 -1.24
N VAL A 338 9.85 -24.89 -0.10
CA VAL A 338 9.77 -23.97 1.04
C VAL A 338 11.15 -23.76 1.61
N LEU A 339 11.35 -22.60 2.23
CA LEU A 339 12.58 -22.29 2.96
C LEU A 339 12.25 -21.68 4.32
N GLY A 340 12.98 -22.10 5.33
CA GLY A 340 13.05 -21.50 6.66
C GLY A 340 14.49 -21.49 7.14
N ILE A 341 14.79 -20.71 8.18
CA ILE A 341 16.13 -20.57 8.73
C ILE A 341 16.53 -21.77 9.58
N GLY A 342 15.56 -22.36 10.26
CA GLY A 342 15.76 -23.51 11.13
C GLY A 342 15.38 -23.23 12.59
N ALA A 343 14.88 -24.25 13.26
CA ALA A 343 14.37 -24.17 14.62
C ALA A 343 15.41 -23.59 15.59
N GLY A 344 14.97 -22.60 16.36
CA GLY A 344 15.78 -21.98 17.42
C GLY A 344 16.76 -20.88 16.94
N ASN A 345 16.85 -20.58 15.64
CA ASN A 345 17.75 -19.56 15.15
C ASN A 345 17.08 -18.18 15.02
N GLY A 346 15.83 -18.13 14.58
CA GLY A 346 15.18 -16.89 14.20
C GLY A 346 15.85 -16.21 13.01
N GLY A 347 15.26 -15.14 12.49
CA GLY A 347 15.86 -14.33 11.43
C GLY A 347 14.90 -13.89 10.34
N TYR A 348 15.43 -13.57 9.17
CA TYR A 348 14.68 -12.87 8.13
C TYR A 348 14.87 -13.54 6.77
N LEU A 349 13.77 -13.78 6.06
CA LEU A 349 13.74 -14.20 4.66
C LEU A 349 13.08 -13.08 3.85
N GLY A 350 13.79 -12.46 2.91
CA GLY A 350 13.38 -11.21 2.28
C GLY A 350 13.33 -11.24 0.76
N GLN A 351 12.43 -10.44 0.20
CA GLN A 351 12.28 -10.17 -1.23
C GLN A 351 12.25 -8.67 -1.48
N SER A 352 13.06 -8.18 -2.44
CA SER A 352 13.09 -6.76 -2.80
C SER A 352 12.01 -6.37 -3.80
N PHE A 353 11.57 -5.11 -3.67
CA PHE A 353 10.62 -4.45 -4.56
C PHE A 353 11.13 -3.05 -4.90
N THR A 354 11.06 -2.68 -6.17
CA THR A 354 11.42 -1.34 -6.63
C THR A 354 10.16 -0.53 -6.86
N ILE A 355 10.01 0.54 -6.12
CA ILE A 355 8.90 1.49 -6.23
C ILE A 355 9.31 2.55 -7.24
N ASN A 356 8.56 2.68 -8.33
CA ASN A 356 8.85 3.61 -9.43
C ASN A 356 8.23 5.00 -9.22
N GLN A 357 7.12 5.05 -8.50
CA GLN A 357 6.42 6.27 -8.12
C GLN A 357 6.07 6.18 -6.64
N SER A 358 6.09 7.31 -5.93
CA SER A 358 5.74 7.33 -4.51
C SER A 358 4.42 6.59 -4.27
N ALA A 359 4.41 5.71 -3.29
CA ALA A 359 3.31 4.80 -3.02
C ALA A 359 3.01 4.69 -1.53
N LEU A 360 1.80 4.27 -1.21
CA LEU A 360 1.37 3.99 0.15
C LEU A 360 1.44 2.48 0.39
N ALA A 361 2.43 2.00 1.14
CA ALA A 361 2.50 0.61 1.52
C ALA A 361 1.68 0.36 2.78
N THR A 362 0.72 -0.56 2.72
CA THR A 362 -0.17 -0.89 3.84
C THR A 362 0.24 -2.14 4.58
N GLY A 363 1.03 -3.01 3.97
CA GLY A 363 1.42 -4.29 4.51
C GLY A 363 2.01 -5.22 3.47
N GLY A 364 1.88 -6.51 3.70
CA GLY A 364 2.35 -7.53 2.77
C GLY A 364 1.57 -8.83 2.85
N THR A 365 1.67 -9.61 1.79
CA THR A 365 1.13 -10.97 1.71
C THR A 365 2.27 -11.98 1.66
N VAL A 366 2.16 -13.03 2.46
CA VAL A 366 3.11 -14.13 2.49
C VAL A 366 2.40 -15.47 2.35
N SER A 367 3.01 -16.40 1.62
CA SER A 367 2.52 -17.79 1.55
C SER A 367 3.50 -18.71 2.28
N PHE A 368 2.94 -19.59 3.10
CA PHE A 368 3.66 -20.64 3.83
C PHE A 368 3.25 -22.02 3.35
N GLY A 369 4.19 -22.96 3.37
CA GLY A 369 3.90 -24.39 3.38
C GLY A 369 3.47 -24.83 4.78
N ALA A 370 3.50 -26.15 5.04
CA ALA A 370 3.26 -26.69 6.38
C ALA A 370 4.33 -26.18 7.36
N SER A 371 3.91 -25.56 8.46
CA SER A 371 4.79 -25.01 9.51
C SER A 371 4.67 -25.82 10.80
N ALA A 372 5.63 -25.68 11.70
CA ALA A 372 5.52 -26.27 13.02
C ALA A 372 4.37 -25.63 13.81
N PRO A 373 3.67 -26.38 14.69
CA PRO A 373 2.61 -25.82 15.52
C PRO A 373 3.11 -24.64 16.36
N SER A 374 2.29 -23.60 16.46
CA SER A 374 2.56 -22.41 17.30
C SER A 374 3.79 -21.57 16.89
N THR A 375 4.30 -21.74 15.66
CA THR A 375 5.37 -20.87 15.15
C THR A 375 4.91 -19.42 15.06
N THR A 376 5.65 -18.53 15.71
CA THR A 376 5.37 -17.09 15.71
C THR A 376 6.11 -16.41 14.57
N TYR A 377 5.41 -15.53 13.86
CA TYR A 377 5.99 -14.76 12.75
C TYR A 377 5.38 -13.37 12.63
N ARG A 378 6.05 -12.50 11.90
CA ARG A 378 5.53 -11.21 11.41
C ARG A 378 6.16 -10.88 10.05
N LEU A 379 5.70 -9.80 9.44
CA LEU A 379 6.39 -9.20 8.28
C LEU A 379 7.08 -7.91 8.72
N ALA A 380 8.22 -7.62 8.11
CA ALA A 380 8.93 -6.35 8.29
C ALA A 380 9.36 -5.78 6.94
N LEU A 381 9.16 -4.47 6.78
CA LEU A 381 9.58 -3.71 5.60
C LEU A 381 10.86 -2.95 5.94
N TRP A 382 11.86 -3.09 5.09
CA TRP A 382 13.19 -2.52 5.27
C TRP A 382 13.51 -1.50 4.20
N SER A 383 14.25 -0.46 4.58
CA SER A 383 14.98 0.38 3.62
C SER A 383 16.12 -0.40 2.98
N TYR A 384 16.56 0.05 1.80
CA TYR A 384 17.61 -0.61 1.05
C TYR A 384 18.81 0.32 0.84
N ASN A 385 20.00 -0.17 1.15
CA ASN A 385 21.23 0.55 0.92
C ASN A 385 21.79 0.18 -0.47
N THR A 386 21.71 1.11 -1.41
CA THR A 386 22.18 0.91 -2.79
C THR A 386 23.68 0.72 -2.91
N ALA A 387 24.48 1.25 -1.97
CA ALA A 387 25.94 1.11 -1.98
C ALA A 387 26.39 -0.31 -1.58
N THR A 388 25.64 -0.96 -0.67
CA THR A 388 25.94 -2.33 -0.22
C THR A 388 25.11 -3.38 -0.93
N GLY A 389 24.00 -3.00 -1.56
CA GLY A 389 23.06 -3.93 -2.17
C GLY A 389 22.28 -4.76 -1.15
N LYS A 390 22.06 -4.26 0.08
CA LYS A 390 21.46 -5.00 1.19
C LYS A 390 20.38 -4.20 1.94
N PRO A 391 19.46 -4.89 2.66
CA PRO A 391 18.54 -4.23 3.60
C PRO A 391 19.32 -3.47 4.68
N GLN A 392 18.79 -2.31 5.13
CA GLN A 392 19.51 -1.44 6.06
C GLN A 392 18.77 -1.29 7.40
N SER A 393 17.58 -0.72 7.41
CA SER A 393 16.80 -0.46 8.62
C SER A 393 15.34 -0.80 8.43
N VAL A 394 14.68 -1.28 9.49
CA VAL A 394 13.23 -1.52 9.51
C VAL A 394 12.50 -0.18 9.48
N ILE A 395 11.51 -0.05 8.62
CA ILE A 395 10.64 1.12 8.47
C ILE A 395 9.19 0.83 8.87
N ALA A 396 8.77 -0.43 8.83
CA ALA A 396 7.46 -0.86 9.31
C ALA A 396 7.46 -2.35 9.63
N GLU A 397 6.64 -2.77 10.58
CA GLU A 397 6.42 -4.17 10.94
C GLU A 397 4.93 -4.44 11.14
N THR A 398 4.51 -5.70 10.94
CA THR A 398 3.17 -6.16 11.31
C THR A 398 3.17 -6.68 12.75
N GLU A 399 1.99 -6.84 13.33
CA GLU A 399 1.86 -7.55 14.61
C GLU A 399 2.30 -9.01 14.47
N ASN A 400 2.76 -9.61 15.57
CA ASN A 400 3.07 -11.04 15.62
C ASN A 400 1.82 -11.88 15.35
N GLN A 401 1.99 -12.90 14.54
CA GLN A 401 0.96 -13.87 14.17
C GLN A 401 1.43 -15.28 14.53
N THR A 402 0.50 -16.20 14.72
CA THR A 402 0.79 -17.62 14.85
C THR A 402 0.49 -18.34 13.55
N ALA A 403 1.45 -19.11 13.03
CA ALA A 403 1.29 -19.89 11.82
C ALA A 403 0.35 -21.09 12.05
N THR A 404 -0.39 -21.47 11.03
CA THR A 404 -1.14 -22.73 11.00
C THR A 404 -0.23 -23.87 10.59
N VAL A 405 -0.57 -25.11 10.98
CA VAL A 405 0.18 -26.30 10.58
C VAL A 405 0.06 -26.58 9.08
N GLU A 406 -1.15 -26.34 8.54
CA GLU A 406 -1.43 -26.53 7.11
C GLU A 406 -0.92 -25.34 6.28
N PRO A 407 -0.59 -25.56 5.00
CA PRO A 407 -0.20 -24.47 4.09
C PRO A 407 -1.27 -23.36 4.02
N PHE A 408 -0.84 -22.11 4.04
CA PHE A 408 -1.74 -20.96 4.00
C PHE A 408 -1.09 -19.72 3.37
N THR A 409 -1.93 -18.82 2.91
CA THR A 409 -1.52 -17.47 2.47
C THR A 409 -2.20 -16.42 3.33
N LYS A 410 -1.46 -15.45 3.82
CA LYS A 410 -1.95 -14.42 4.74
C LYS A 410 -1.50 -13.02 4.30
N THR A 411 -2.44 -12.10 4.23
CA THR A 411 -2.16 -10.66 4.13
C THR A 411 -2.14 -10.06 5.52
N LEU A 412 -1.11 -9.31 5.84
CA LEU A 412 -0.90 -8.63 7.11
C LEU A 412 -0.67 -7.15 6.87
N TYR A 413 -1.20 -6.32 7.76
CA TYR A 413 -1.06 -4.86 7.70
C TYR A 413 -0.03 -4.38 8.72
N PHE A 414 0.70 -3.31 8.39
CA PHE A 414 1.69 -2.74 9.29
C PHE A 414 1.04 -2.18 10.56
N ALA A 415 1.61 -2.53 11.70
CA ALA A 415 1.08 -2.14 13.01
C ALA A 415 1.09 -0.62 13.23
N GLY A 416 2.04 0.11 12.61
CA GLY A 416 2.12 1.58 12.60
C GLY A 416 1.18 2.28 11.61
N GLY A 417 0.31 1.53 10.94
CA GLY A 417 -0.47 2.03 9.81
C GLY A 417 0.38 2.11 8.53
N PRO A 418 -0.19 2.65 7.45
CA PRO A 418 0.47 2.75 6.17
C PRO A 418 1.71 3.64 6.21
N VAL A 419 2.72 3.29 5.42
CA VAL A 419 3.93 4.10 5.24
C VAL A 419 4.04 4.62 3.81
N VAL A 420 4.49 5.86 3.67
CA VAL A 420 4.80 6.44 2.36
C VAL A 420 6.17 5.95 1.92
N LEU A 421 6.24 5.33 0.77
CA LEU A 421 7.47 4.92 0.10
C LEU A 421 7.78 5.89 -1.03
N ASP A 422 8.92 6.53 -0.99
CA ASP A 422 9.45 7.29 -2.12
C ASP A 422 10.01 6.35 -3.20
N PRO A 423 10.21 6.81 -4.45
CA PRO A 423 10.84 5.98 -5.47
C PRO A 423 12.18 5.41 -4.99
N GLY A 424 12.34 4.09 -5.10
CA GLY A 424 13.51 3.38 -4.58
C GLY A 424 13.25 1.90 -4.36
N THR A 425 14.26 1.19 -3.86
CA THR A 425 14.15 -0.23 -3.54
C THR A 425 13.89 -0.43 -2.06
N TYR A 426 13.01 -1.38 -1.74
CA TYR A 426 12.64 -1.79 -0.39
C TYR A 426 12.64 -3.31 -0.29
N VAL A 427 12.80 -3.86 0.90
CA VAL A 427 12.78 -5.31 1.11
C VAL A 427 11.69 -5.67 2.12
N LEU A 428 10.75 -6.51 1.69
CA LEU A 428 9.76 -7.11 2.58
C LEU A 428 10.30 -8.44 3.07
N THR A 429 10.26 -8.68 4.38
CA THR A 429 10.75 -9.91 4.99
C THR A 429 9.66 -10.64 5.74
N ALA A 430 9.66 -11.98 5.65
CA ALA A 430 9.07 -12.84 6.67
C ALA A 430 10.07 -12.97 7.81
N VAL A 431 9.64 -12.64 9.02
CA VAL A 431 10.45 -12.70 10.24
C VAL A 431 10.14 -14.01 10.96
N GLU A 432 11.12 -14.88 11.03
CA GLU A 432 11.10 -16.12 11.81
C GLU A 432 11.55 -15.78 13.23
N ILE A 433 10.74 -16.06 14.24
CA ILE A 433 11.00 -15.63 15.62
C ILE A 433 11.60 -16.77 16.44
N ASP A 434 10.92 -17.90 16.50
CA ASP A 434 11.22 -18.98 17.44
C ASP A 434 11.32 -20.38 16.81
N SER A 435 10.67 -20.60 15.68
CA SER A 435 10.62 -21.89 14.99
C SER A 435 10.67 -21.71 13.49
N THR A 436 11.01 -22.77 12.77
CA THR A 436 11.11 -22.75 11.31
C THR A 436 9.80 -22.38 10.65
N LEU A 437 9.81 -21.29 9.88
CA LEU A 437 8.78 -20.94 8.94
C LEU A 437 9.03 -21.63 7.60
N ALA A 438 7.99 -22.15 6.99
CA ALA A 438 8.06 -22.75 5.67
C ALA A 438 7.64 -21.72 4.59
N VAL A 439 8.41 -20.66 4.40
CA VAL A 439 8.12 -19.64 3.37
C VAL A 439 8.18 -20.27 2.00
N VAL A 440 7.09 -20.17 1.22
CA VAL A 440 7.00 -20.77 -0.11
C VAL A 440 8.00 -20.12 -1.05
N GLN A 441 8.75 -20.97 -1.77
CA GLN A 441 9.59 -20.60 -2.90
C GLN A 441 8.90 -20.97 -4.21
N THR A 442 9.09 -20.15 -5.23
CA THR A 442 8.50 -20.36 -6.55
C THR A 442 9.57 -20.26 -7.63
N GLU A 443 9.33 -20.89 -8.79
CA GLU A 443 10.15 -20.71 -10.01
C GLU A 443 9.76 -19.44 -10.77
N GLY A 444 9.05 -18.53 -10.15
CA GLY A 444 8.77 -17.21 -10.71
C GLY A 444 10.06 -16.54 -11.18
N VAL A 445 9.95 -15.34 -11.69
CA VAL A 445 11.11 -14.64 -12.26
C VAL A 445 12.13 -14.33 -11.16
N PHE A 446 13.06 -15.26 -10.95
CA PHE A 446 14.22 -14.99 -10.10
C PHE A 446 15.15 -13.98 -10.78
N THR A 447 15.53 -12.95 -10.05
CA THR A 447 16.54 -11.98 -10.45
C THR A 447 17.64 -11.98 -9.39
N PRO A 448 18.92 -12.19 -9.73
CA PRO A 448 20.02 -12.15 -8.78
C PRO A 448 20.04 -10.84 -7.97
N GLY A 449 20.37 -10.95 -6.69
CA GLY A 449 20.42 -9.79 -5.78
C GLY A 449 19.05 -9.32 -5.25
N THR A 450 17.96 -10.07 -5.48
CA THR A 450 16.62 -9.68 -5.04
C THR A 450 16.05 -10.47 -3.87
N THR A 451 16.69 -11.57 -3.50
CA THR A 451 16.32 -12.38 -2.34
C THR A 451 17.39 -12.33 -1.27
N PHE A 452 16.98 -12.25 -0.03
CA PHE A 452 17.86 -11.99 1.11
C PHE A 452 17.56 -12.92 2.26
N VAL A 453 18.60 -13.27 3.00
CA VAL A 453 18.51 -14.00 4.25
C VAL A 453 19.43 -13.38 5.30
N ASN A 454 18.96 -13.34 6.54
CA ASN A 454 19.75 -12.96 7.70
C ASN A 454 19.29 -13.75 8.93
N TRP A 455 20.22 -14.32 9.68
CA TRP A 455 19.97 -14.93 10.98
C TRP A 455 21.15 -14.65 11.93
N PRO A 456 21.00 -14.72 13.26
CA PRO A 456 22.02 -14.27 14.22
C PRO A 456 23.41 -14.89 14.06
N THR A 457 23.48 -16.11 13.55
CA THR A 457 24.75 -16.85 13.33
C THR A 457 25.26 -16.85 11.89
N ASN A 458 24.56 -16.22 10.97
CA ASN A 458 24.93 -16.13 9.56
C ASN A 458 25.76 -14.90 9.26
N PRO A 459 26.82 -15.17 8.64
CA PRO A 459 28.17 -14.87 9.05
C PRO A 459 28.15 -13.57 9.85
N ASN A 460 28.14 -13.68 11.15
CA ASN A 460 28.07 -12.56 12.11
C ASN A 460 26.77 -11.73 12.10
N GLY A 461 25.66 -12.32 11.73
CA GLY A 461 24.36 -11.66 11.67
C GLY A 461 24.15 -10.68 10.50
N ASN A 462 24.96 -10.81 9.46
CA ASN A 462 24.88 -9.95 8.27
C ASN A 462 23.87 -10.47 7.22
N TRP A 463 23.44 -9.57 6.34
CA TRP A 463 22.63 -9.93 5.20
C TRP A 463 23.44 -10.62 4.11
N SER A 464 22.94 -11.75 3.59
CA SER A 464 23.42 -12.46 2.41
C SER A 464 22.33 -12.55 1.36
N ASN A 465 22.70 -12.71 0.08
CA ASN A 465 21.74 -13.10 -0.94
C ASN A 465 21.53 -14.61 -0.87
N ASN A 466 20.36 -15.10 -1.19
CA ASN A 466 20.06 -16.53 -1.13
C ASN A 466 20.94 -17.35 -2.07
N GLU A 467 21.15 -16.86 -3.28
CA GLU A 467 21.99 -17.51 -4.28
C GLU A 467 23.47 -17.67 -3.87
N ASP A 468 23.92 -16.91 -2.86
CA ASP A 468 25.29 -17.06 -2.30
C ASP A 468 25.50 -18.44 -1.65
N PHE A 469 24.38 -19.14 -1.31
CA PHE A 469 24.39 -20.50 -0.73
C PHE A 469 24.28 -21.62 -1.78
N GLY A 470 24.21 -21.27 -3.05
CA GLY A 470 24.17 -22.21 -4.19
C GLY A 470 22.95 -22.03 -5.09
N ALA A 471 23.01 -22.62 -6.29
CA ALA A 471 22.00 -22.44 -7.33
C ALA A 471 20.60 -22.91 -6.89
N SER A 472 20.49 -23.91 -6.02
CA SER A 472 19.21 -24.39 -5.48
C SER A 472 18.45 -23.34 -4.65
N PHE A 473 19.14 -22.31 -4.16
CA PHE A 473 18.58 -21.20 -3.40
C PHE A 473 18.25 -19.99 -4.30
N ALA A 474 18.60 -20.02 -5.58
CA ALA A 474 18.29 -18.99 -6.57
C ALA A 474 16.79 -19.03 -6.95
N LYS A 475 15.91 -18.78 -5.99
CA LYS A 475 14.44 -18.85 -6.13
C LYS A 475 13.77 -17.61 -5.55
N THR A 476 12.58 -17.33 -6.05
CA THR A 476 11.74 -16.21 -5.60
C THR A 476 10.89 -16.65 -4.41
N TYR A 477 10.76 -15.81 -3.39
CA TYR A 477 9.82 -16.04 -2.29
C TYR A 477 8.40 -15.59 -2.67
N ALA A 478 7.39 -16.30 -2.17
CA ALA A 478 6.00 -15.87 -2.21
C ALA A 478 5.75 -14.79 -1.15
N LEU A 479 6.45 -13.68 -1.30
CA LEU A 479 6.32 -12.44 -0.54
C LEU A 479 5.86 -11.34 -1.48
N ARG A 480 4.80 -10.61 -1.12
CA ARG A 480 4.16 -9.59 -1.93
C ARG A 480 3.94 -8.35 -1.10
N ILE A 481 4.20 -7.17 -1.65
CA ILE A 481 3.90 -5.91 -0.97
C ILE A 481 2.54 -5.36 -1.41
N GLU A 482 1.77 -4.84 -0.45
CA GLU A 482 0.45 -4.25 -0.71
C GLU A 482 0.55 -2.72 -0.74
N ILE A 483 0.28 -2.13 -1.92
CA ILE A 483 0.35 -0.69 -2.19
C ILE A 483 -0.93 -0.21 -2.89
N PRO A 484 -2.07 -0.21 -2.17
CA PRO A 484 -3.36 0.19 -2.71
C PRO A 484 -3.43 1.69 -3.01
N ILE A 485 -4.29 2.06 -3.94
CA ILE A 485 -4.79 3.44 -4.06
C ILE A 485 -5.85 3.63 -2.96
N PRO A 486 -5.76 4.69 -2.16
CA PRO A 486 -6.75 4.93 -1.10
C PRO A 486 -8.16 5.07 -1.64
N THR A 487 -9.13 4.45 -0.97
CA THR A 487 -10.55 4.58 -1.27
C THR A 487 -11.23 5.38 -0.17
N THR A 488 -12.03 6.39 -0.56
CA THR A 488 -12.87 7.19 0.32
C THR A 488 -14.35 6.89 0.03
N ASP A 489 -15.27 7.37 0.89
CA ASP A 489 -16.63 7.58 0.42
C ASP A 489 -16.65 8.69 -0.67
N ALA A 490 -17.79 8.87 -1.33
CA ALA A 490 -17.94 9.86 -2.42
C ALA A 490 -17.67 11.32 -1.99
N THR A 491 -17.51 11.58 -0.70
CA THR A 491 -17.36 12.92 -0.10
C THR A 491 -16.04 13.11 0.64
N GLY A 492 -15.06 12.17 0.52
CA GLY A 492 -13.75 12.25 1.17
C GLY A 492 -13.78 11.95 2.68
N ASN A 493 -14.82 11.28 3.18
CA ASN A 493 -14.91 10.92 4.59
C ASN A 493 -14.28 9.56 4.88
N LEU A 494 -13.70 9.46 6.06
CA LEU A 494 -13.24 8.23 6.70
C LEU A 494 -14.12 7.96 7.93
N HIS A 495 -14.61 6.74 8.09
CA HIS A 495 -15.49 6.35 9.17
C HIS A 495 -14.76 5.48 10.19
N VAL A 496 -14.95 5.80 11.49
CA VAL A 496 -14.34 5.08 12.61
C VAL A 496 -15.42 4.58 13.55
N ARG A 497 -15.40 3.28 13.82
CA ARG A 497 -16.31 2.61 14.78
C ARG A 497 -15.52 1.61 15.60
N LYS A 498 -15.49 1.80 16.92
CA LYS A 498 -14.71 0.98 17.85
C LYS A 498 -14.93 -0.52 17.61
N GLY A 499 -13.84 -1.27 17.45
CA GLY A 499 -13.86 -2.72 17.26
C GLY A 499 -14.24 -3.22 15.88
N SER A 500 -14.42 -2.34 14.88
CA SER A 500 -14.58 -2.71 13.46
C SER A 500 -13.25 -3.10 12.85
N ASN A 501 -13.29 -3.75 11.67
CA ASN A 501 -12.10 -4.20 10.93
C ASN A 501 -12.13 -3.78 9.44
N GLY A 502 -12.86 -2.72 9.12
CA GLY A 502 -13.01 -2.23 7.75
C GLY A 502 -11.92 -1.24 7.34
N ASN A 503 -12.06 -0.71 6.12
CA ASN A 503 -11.13 0.27 5.53
C ASN A 503 -11.57 1.73 5.69
N GLY A 504 -12.68 2.00 6.37
CA GLY A 504 -13.19 3.34 6.64
C GLY A 504 -14.10 3.95 5.57
N SER A 505 -14.43 3.23 4.51
CA SER A 505 -15.22 3.76 3.38
C SER A 505 -16.70 3.97 3.69
N SER A 506 -17.22 3.37 4.76
CA SER A 506 -18.60 3.54 5.25
C SER A 506 -18.70 3.18 6.73
N TRP A 507 -19.86 3.38 7.35
CA TRP A 507 -20.11 2.95 8.72
C TRP A 507 -20.11 1.43 8.88
N GLU A 508 -20.57 0.68 7.89
CA GLU A 508 -20.51 -0.79 7.88
C GLU A 508 -19.07 -1.29 7.75
N ASN A 509 -18.25 -0.56 7.02
CA ASN A 509 -16.86 -0.90 6.72
C ASN A 509 -15.87 0.04 7.42
N ALA A 510 -16.18 0.47 8.63
CA ALA A 510 -15.43 1.44 9.40
C ALA A 510 -14.08 0.89 9.91
N ILE A 511 -13.10 1.76 10.10
CA ILE A 511 -11.85 1.47 10.83
C ILE A 511 -12.17 1.28 12.32
N GLY A 512 -11.50 0.34 12.98
CA GLY A 512 -11.77 -0.01 14.38
C GLY A 512 -11.23 0.97 15.40
N GLU A 513 -10.13 1.66 15.09
CA GLU A 513 -9.43 2.54 16.02
C GLU A 513 -9.19 3.93 15.41
N LEU A 514 -9.41 4.96 16.21
CA LEU A 514 -9.15 6.34 15.79
C LEU A 514 -7.67 6.60 15.50
N ALA A 515 -6.80 5.99 16.27
CA ALA A 515 -5.35 6.13 16.08
C ALA A 515 -4.92 5.62 14.69
N ASP A 516 -5.48 4.49 14.24
CA ASP A 516 -5.23 3.92 12.91
C ASP A 516 -5.78 4.84 11.80
N ALA A 517 -6.97 5.41 12.00
CA ALA A 517 -7.57 6.34 11.04
C ALA A 517 -6.77 7.63 10.89
N LEU A 518 -6.23 8.19 11.99
CA LEU A 518 -5.35 9.36 11.96
C LEU A 518 -4.01 9.04 11.28
N ALA A 519 -3.41 7.88 11.56
CA ALA A 519 -2.19 7.44 10.91
C ALA A 519 -2.42 7.23 9.40
N TYR A 520 -3.52 6.59 9.03
CA TYR A 520 -3.91 6.35 7.64
C TYR A 520 -4.16 7.66 6.88
N SER A 521 -5.00 8.55 7.41
CA SER A 521 -5.33 9.82 6.76
C SER A 521 -4.09 10.72 6.59
N SER A 522 -3.20 10.74 7.57
CA SER A 522 -1.96 11.50 7.51
C SER A 522 -1.00 10.97 6.43
N ALA A 523 -0.84 9.66 6.33
CA ALA A 523 0.01 9.03 5.31
C ALA A 523 -0.58 9.25 3.90
N VAL A 524 -1.89 9.08 3.75
CA VAL A 524 -2.58 9.29 2.46
C VAL A 524 -2.50 10.75 2.04
N ASN A 525 -2.84 11.70 2.91
CA ASN A 525 -2.85 13.12 2.55
C ASN A 525 -1.45 13.70 2.29
N LYS A 526 -0.40 13.09 2.85
CA LYS A 526 0.98 13.42 2.48
C LYS A 526 1.29 13.12 1.02
N LEU A 527 0.75 12.01 0.50
CA LEU A 527 0.98 11.54 -0.86
C LEU A 527 -0.06 12.08 -1.85
N TYR A 528 -1.32 12.16 -1.40
CA TYR A 528 -2.48 12.60 -2.17
C TYR A 528 -3.21 13.70 -1.39
N PRO A 529 -2.76 14.97 -1.46
CA PRO A 529 -3.34 16.04 -0.66
C PRO A 529 -4.86 16.20 -0.88
N GLY A 530 -5.61 16.26 0.23
CA GLY A 530 -7.06 16.49 0.19
C GLY A 530 -7.93 15.27 -0.15
N VAL A 531 -7.37 14.06 -0.22
CA VAL A 531 -8.16 12.83 -0.39
C VAL A 531 -9.06 12.60 0.82
N PHE A 532 -8.51 12.66 2.02
CA PHE A 532 -9.31 12.66 3.23
C PHE A 532 -9.42 14.06 3.81
N THR A 533 -10.65 14.55 3.95
CA THR A 533 -10.95 15.85 4.55
C THR A 533 -11.63 15.73 5.90
N THR A 534 -12.28 14.61 6.17
CA THR A 534 -13.09 14.41 7.38
C THR A 534 -12.94 12.98 7.91
N ILE A 535 -12.71 12.87 9.23
CA ILE A 535 -12.77 11.61 9.98
C ILE A 535 -14.01 11.67 10.90
N LYS A 536 -14.99 10.82 10.64
CA LYS A 536 -16.22 10.69 11.44
C LYS A 536 -16.08 9.53 12.43
N VAL A 537 -16.28 9.82 13.72
CA VAL A 537 -15.98 8.87 14.80
C VAL A 537 -17.25 8.58 15.60
N SER A 538 -17.59 7.29 15.74
CA SER A 538 -18.73 6.87 16.56
C SER A 538 -18.47 7.02 18.06
N GLU A 539 -19.53 6.87 18.83
CA GLU A 539 -19.43 6.68 20.28
C GLU A 539 -18.46 5.55 20.66
N GLY A 540 -17.81 5.69 21.80
CA GLY A 540 -16.84 4.70 22.31
C GLY A 540 -15.63 5.34 22.96
N ASN A 541 -14.82 4.51 23.65
CA ASN A 541 -13.56 4.93 24.26
C ASN A 541 -12.41 4.57 23.31
N TYR A 542 -11.63 5.59 22.93
CA TYR A 542 -10.49 5.47 22.03
C TYR A 542 -9.21 5.83 22.77
N ASN A 543 -8.24 4.91 22.76
CA ASN A 543 -6.94 5.12 23.37
C ASN A 543 -5.91 5.46 22.29
N PRO A 544 -4.91 6.29 22.56
CA PRO A 544 -3.82 6.49 21.63
C PRO A 544 -2.94 5.23 21.57
N LEU A 545 -2.60 4.80 20.38
CA LEU A 545 -1.88 3.55 20.12
C LEU A 545 -0.45 3.78 19.61
N TYR A 546 -0.12 5.00 19.22
CA TYR A 546 1.15 5.35 18.59
C TYR A 546 1.82 6.51 19.30
N ARG A 547 3.14 6.47 19.36
CA ARG A 547 3.93 7.61 19.79
C ARG A 547 3.83 8.74 18.76
N ALA A 548 3.68 9.97 19.20
CA ALA A 548 3.57 11.11 18.29
C ALA A 548 4.89 11.46 17.58
N ASP A 549 6.05 11.14 18.19
CA ASP A 549 7.38 11.47 17.69
C ASP A 549 7.84 10.59 16.52
N ASN A 550 7.56 9.30 16.57
CA ASN A 550 8.09 8.31 15.61
C ASN A 550 7.02 7.38 15.02
N ARG A 551 5.76 7.49 15.44
CA ARG A 551 4.62 6.67 15.05
C ARG A 551 4.80 5.16 15.32
N VAL A 552 5.71 4.79 16.20
CA VAL A 552 5.82 3.40 16.65
C VAL A 552 4.63 3.07 17.53
N ARG A 553 3.99 1.95 17.26
CA ARG A 553 2.92 1.41 18.10
C ARG A 553 3.51 0.82 19.39
N GLY A 554 3.05 1.30 20.51
CA GLY A 554 3.44 0.81 21.84
C GLY A 554 2.22 0.32 22.59
N LEU A 555 2.14 -0.99 22.89
CA LEU A 555 1.11 -1.48 23.79
C LEU A 555 1.39 -0.92 25.20
N ASN A 556 0.41 -0.20 25.76
CA ASN A 556 0.50 0.43 27.08
C ASN A 556 1.70 1.40 27.25
N ASP A 557 2.19 2.00 26.15
CA ASP A 557 3.24 3.03 26.22
C ASP A 557 2.62 4.38 26.57
N ARG A 558 3.01 4.93 27.71
CA ARG A 558 2.55 6.25 28.19
C ARG A 558 2.97 7.42 27.27
N GLN A 559 3.92 7.22 26.37
CA GLN A 559 4.31 8.18 25.31
C GLN A 559 3.35 8.19 24.12
N ASN A 560 2.38 7.26 24.05
CA ASN A 560 1.38 7.26 23.01
C ASN A 560 0.51 8.53 23.08
N SER A 561 0.17 9.05 21.90
CA SER A 561 -0.64 10.27 21.78
C SER A 561 -1.35 10.31 20.43
N PHE A 562 -2.58 10.79 20.39
CA PHE A 562 -3.20 11.15 19.11
C PHE A 562 -2.46 12.33 18.51
N LEU A 563 -2.07 12.24 17.24
CA LEU A 563 -1.44 13.35 16.51
C LEU A 563 -2.46 13.96 15.54
N LEU A 564 -2.80 15.22 15.73
CA LEU A 564 -3.72 15.92 14.84
C LEU A 564 -3.06 16.18 13.47
N SER A 565 -3.68 15.70 12.43
CA SER A 565 -3.20 15.87 11.04
C SER A 565 -3.66 17.21 10.46
N LYS A 566 -2.90 17.72 9.48
CA LYS A 566 -3.21 18.98 8.79
C LYS A 566 -4.49 18.85 7.94
N ASP A 567 -5.32 19.90 7.95
CA ASP A 567 -6.53 20.08 7.15
C ASP A 567 -7.59 18.95 7.33
N ILE A 568 -7.64 18.34 8.50
CA ILE A 568 -8.59 17.28 8.85
C ILE A 568 -9.71 17.82 9.76
N GLN A 569 -10.96 17.54 9.36
CA GLN A 569 -12.14 17.72 10.20
C GLN A 569 -12.37 16.44 11.01
N LEU A 570 -11.91 16.42 12.26
CA LEU A 570 -12.13 15.30 13.18
C LEU A 570 -13.48 15.50 13.90
N ILE A 571 -14.48 14.65 13.61
CA ILE A 571 -15.86 14.85 14.06
C ILE A 571 -16.33 13.61 14.83
N GLY A 572 -16.59 13.78 16.12
CA GLY A 572 -17.18 12.79 17.01
C GLY A 572 -18.69 12.97 17.21
N GLY A 573 -19.26 12.20 18.13
CA GLY A 573 -20.66 12.28 18.50
C GLY A 573 -21.61 11.54 17.57
N PHE A 574 -21.12 10.50 16.86
CA PHE A 574 -21.97 9.65 16.02
C PHE A 574 -22.38 8.37 16.74
N SER A 575 -23.57 7.87 16.45
CA SER A 575 -23.95 6.50 16.76
C SER A 575 -23.16 5.51 15.91
N THR A 576 -23.20 4.24 16.22
CA THR A 576 -22.62 3.16 15.40
C THR A 576 -23.24 3.05 14.00
N THR A 577 -24.37 3.71 13.75
CA THR A 577 -25.09 3.75 12.47
C THR A 577 -24.99 5.11 11.76
N GLY A 578 -24.24 6.07 12.32
CA GLY A 578 -23.96 7.35 11.68
C GLY A 578 -24.91 8.51 12.01
N LEU A 579 -25.80 8.37 12.99
CA LEU A 579 -26.60 9.49 13.49
C LEU A 579 -25.75 10.34 14.43
N ARG A 580 -25.69 11.65 14.22
CA ARG A 580 -24.90 12.54 15.06
C ARG A 580 -25.73 13.21 16.17
N ASN A 581 -25.29 13.03 17.42
CA ASN A 581 -25.76 13.77 18.59
C ASN A 581 -24.65 13.73 19.67
N VAL A 582 -23.94 14.82 19.85
CA VAL A 582 -22.78 14.91 20.78
C VAL A 582 -23.21 14.74 22.25
N ALA A 583 -24.44 15.09 22.60
CA ALA A 583 -24.95 14.90 23.96
C ALA A 583 -25.23 13.41 24.27
N LEU A 584 -25.70 12.66 23.28
CA LEU A 584 -26.14 11.26 23.43
C LEU A 584 -25.01 10.27 23.14
N TYR A 585 -24.29 10.47 22.03
CA TYR A 585 -23.27 9.55 21.57
C TYR A 585 -21.89 10.10 21.95
N LYS A 586 -21.35 9.62 23.08
CA LYS A 586 -20.06 10.13 23.59
C LYS A 586 -18.89 9.47 22.90
N THR A 587 -18.09 10.27 22.20
CA THR A 587 -16.78 9.87 21.66
C THR A 587 -15.69 10.34 22.62
N ILE A 588 -15.08 9.39 23.33
CA ILE A 588 -14.14 9.67 24.41
C ILE A 588 -12.72 9.32 23.95
N LEU A 589 -11.83 10.31 23.97
CA LEU A 589 -10.40 10.08 23.92
C LEU A 589 -9.96 9.84 25.37
N ASP A 590 -9.52 8.62 25.63
CA ASP A 590 -9.24 8.14 26.99
C ASP A 590 -7.74 7.90 27.19
N GLY A 591 -7.18 8.60 28.17
CA GLY A 591 -5.77 8.44 28.55
C GLY A 591 -5.45 7.14 29.29
N ASN A 592 -6.46 6.43 29.79
CA ASN A 592 -6.29 5.19 30.54
C ASN A 592 -5.92 4.05 29.58
N ILE A 593 -4.69 3.54 29.66
CA ILE A 593 -4.13 2.50 28.79
C ILE A 593 -3.79 1.20 29.51
N GLY A 594 -3.95 1.14 30.83
CA GLY A 594 -3.57 -0.01 31.65
C GLY A 594 -4.60 -0.37 32.70
N THR A 595 -4.34 -0.01 33.93
CA THR A 595 -5.22 -0.24 35.08
C THR A 595 -6.11 0.97 35.33
N ASN A 596 -6.91 0.98 36.39
CA ASN A 596 -7.63 2.17 36.82
C ASN A 596 -6.78 3.13 37.68
N ASP A 597 -5.45 3.00 37.63
CA ASP A 597 -4.52 3.91 38.29
C ASP A 597 -4.08 5.00 37.31
N PHE A 598 -4.25 6.26 37.66
CA PHE A 598 -3.82 7.41 36.85
C PHE A 598 -2.33 7.39 36.50
N THR A 599 -1.51 6.75 37.33
CA THR A 599 -0.04 6.73 37.14
C THR A 599 0.43 5.94 35.92
N ASP A 600 -0.41 5.08 35.32
CA ASP A 600 -0.12 4.35 34.09
C ASP A 600 -0.75 4.98 32.83
N ASN A 601 -1.51 6.07 32.99
CA ASN A 601 -2.16 6.78 31.90
C ASN A 601 -1.15 7.47 30.97
N VAL A 602 -1.58 7.77 29.73
CA VAL A 602 -0.73 8.49 28.77
C VAL A 602 -0.36 9.88 29.26
N TYR A 603 0.84 10.35 28.89
CA TYR A 603 1.31 11.66 29.28
C TYR A 603 0.59 12.80 28.55
N HIS A 604 0.35 12.63 27.24
CA HIS A 604 -0.34 13.59 26.38
C HIS A 604 -1.40 12.87 25.58
N LEU A 605 -2.66 13.20 25.77
CA LEU A 605 -3.75 12.50 25.08
C LEU A 605 -3.77 12.85 23.58
N MET A 606 -3.63 14.16 23.29
CA MET A 606 -3.48 14.64 21.91
C MET A 606 -2.38 15.68 21.79
N VAL A 607 -1.60 15.58 20.73
CA VAL A 607 -0.57 16.56 20.36
C VAL A 607 -0.94 17.20 19.03
N SER A 608 -0.77 18.52 18.93
CA SER A 608 -0.89 19.29 17.70
C SER A 608 0.31 20.20 17.58
N ALA A 609 1.21 19.92 16.65
CA ALA A 609 2.51 20.55 16.53
C ALA A 609 2.79 21.03 15.10
N GLY A 610 3.10 22.32 14.96
CA GLY A 610 3.31 22.98 13.67
C GLY A 610 1.99 23.38 12.99
N ASP A 611 2.07 23.80 11.74
CA ASP A 611 0.90 24.24 10.97
C ASP A 611 -0.07 23.07 10.69
N VAL A 612 -1.26 23.17 11.24
CA VAL A 612 -2.36 22.20 11.04
C VAL A 612 -3.46 22.72 10.09
N GLY A 613 -3.24 23.87 9.45
CA GLY A 613 -4.20 24.46 8.51
C GLY A 613 -5.57 24.71 9.14
N ASN A 614 -6.63 24.27 8.48
CA ASN A 614 -8.02 24.42 8.94
C ASN A 614 -8.53 23.23 9.76
N SER A 615 -7.65 22.51 10.47
CA SER A 615 -8.06 21.34 11.24
C SER A 615 -9.04 21.69 12.36
N THR A 616 -10.05 20.82 12.51
CA THR A 616 -11.09 20.95 13.52
C THR A 616 -11.20 19.69 14.37
N VAL A 617 -11.44 19.85 15.67
CA VAL A 617 -11.82 18.76 16.60
C VAL A 617 -13.20 19.07 17.17
N ASP A 618 -14.21 18.28 16.82
CA ASP A 618 -15.60 18.58 17.10
C ASP A 618 -16.33 17.39 17.75
N GLY A 619 -16.80 17.56 18.96
CA GLY A 619 -17.66 16.59 19.64
C GLY A 619 -16.94 15.48 20.38
N PHE A 620 -15.76 15.76 20.98
CA PHE A 620 -14.97 14.80 21.74
C PHE A 620 -14.91 15.09 23.23
N THR A 621 -14.75 14.04 24.01
CA THR A 621 -14.36 14.15 25.41
C THR A 621 -12.89 13.75 25.55
N PHE A 622 -12.04 14.62 26.12
CA PHE A 622 -10.64 14.40 26.45
C PHE A 622 -10.54 14.07 27.93
N SER A 623 -10.14 12.86 28.27
CA SER A 623 -10.18 12.40 29.67
C SER A 623 -8.96 11.57 30.06
N ASN A 624 -8.61 11.66 31.35
CA ASN A 624 -7.69 10.78 32.06
C ASN A 624 -6.21 10.81 31.58
N ALA A 625 -5.74 11.88 30.93
CA ALA A 625 -4.31 12.01 30.67
C ALA A 625 -3.57 12.42 31.97
N TYR A 626 -2.35 11.89 32.18
CA TYR A 626 -1.58 12.10 33.39
C TYR A 626 -0.09 12.23 33.11
N ASN A 627 0.47 13.44 33.16
CA ASN A 627 1.88 13.68 32.91
C ASN A 627 2.69 14.17 34.12
N ILE A 628 2.11 14.09 35.32
CA ILE A 628 2.84 14.38 36.57
C ILE A 628 4.00 13.38 36.70
N GLY A 629 5.20 13.89 36.97
CA GLY A 629 6.41 13.10 37.09
C GLY A 629 7.04 12.63 35.78
N ASN A 630 6.49 13.00 34.62
CA ASN A 630 7.14 12.74 33.33
C ASN A 630 8.42 13.60 33.19
N THR A 631 9.52 12.98 32.75
CA THR A 631 10.81 13.66 32.57
C THR A 631 11.30 13.67 31.12
N ALA A 632 10.57 12.99 30.22
CA ALA A 632 10.99 12.80 28.85
C ALA A 632 10.22 13.72 27.89
N ALA A 633 10.85 14.79 27.43
CA ALA A 633 10.36 15.56 26.29
C ALA A 633 10.52 14.76 25.00
N VAL A 634 9.61 14.96 24.05
CA VAL A 634 9.65 14.32 22.72
C VAL A 634 9.61 15.37 21.61
N ASN A 635 10.12 15.03 20.43
CA ASN A 635 10.12 15.93 19.27
C ASN A 635 9.07 15.49 18.27
N VAL A 636 8.11 16.36 17.95
CA VAL A 636 7.03 16.10 17.01
C VAL A 636 7.00 17.21 15.96
N ASN A 637 7.12 16.88 14.69
CA ASN A 637 7.14 17.82 13.56
C ASN A 637 8.16 18.97 13.79
N ASN A 638 9.36 18.67 14.29
CA ASN A 638 10.42 19.61 14.65
C ASN A 638 10.05 20.58 15.80
N GLN A 639 9.05 20.26 16.60
CA GLN A 639 8.64 20.99 17.78
C GLN A 639 8.90 20.14 19.03
N THR A 640 9.44 20.74 20.08
CA THR A 640 9.65 20.05 21.36
C THR A 640 8.37 20.06 22.18
N ILE A 641 7.86 18.89 22.50
CA ILE A 641 6.75 18.68 23.42
C ILE A 641 7.32 18.47 24.81
N GLU A 642 7.08 19.42 25.70
CA GLU A 642 7.64 19.37 27.06
C GLU A 642 6.89 18.34 27.91
N ALA A 643 7.64 17.61 28.71
CA ALA A 643 7.21 16.42 29.41
C ALA A 643 5.98 16.60 30.34
N THR A 644 5.84 17.73 31.01
CA THR A 644 4.90 17.92 32.13
C THR A 644 3.82 18.98 31.85
N LYS A 645 3.65 19.37 30.60
CA LYS A 645 2.65 20.36 30.16
C LYS A 645 1.64 19.74 29.22
N GLY A 646 0.41 20.25 29.17
CA GLY A 646 -0.59 19.86 28.16
C GLY A 646 -1.01 18.40 28.21
N ALA A 647 -1.53 17.92 29.31
CA ALA A 647 -1.92 16.51 29.45
C ALA A 647 -3.07 16.14 28.48
N GLY A 648 -4.17 16.90 28.47
CA GLY A 648 -5.28 16.65 27.55
C GLY A 648 -4.93 16.98 26.10
N LEU A 649 -4.48 18.23 25.85
CA LEU A 649 -4.11 18.69 24.52
C LEU A 649 -2.90 19.61 24.59
N TYR A 650 -1.86 19.28 23.84
CA TYR A 650 -0.66 20.10 23.70
C TYR A 650 -0.64 20.79 22.33
N LEU A 651 -0.65 22.13 22.32
CA LEU A 651 -0.59 22.95 21.11
C LEU A 651 0.72 23.72 21.07
N ILE A 652 1.48 23.59 20.00
CA ILE A 652 2.69 24.37 19.76
C ILE A 652 2.78 24.78 18.28
N ASN A 653 2.87 26.10 18.04
CA ASN A 653 2.81 26.65 16.68
C ASN A 653 1.62 26.10 15.86
N SER A 654 0.47 25.90 16.53
CA SER A 654 -0.67 25.15 16.01
C SER A 654 -1.98 25.77 16.48
N SER A 655 -2.91 26.06 15.57
CA SER A 655 -4.13 26.83 15.84
C SER A 655 -5.40 26.14 15.31
N PRO A 656 -5.73 24.93 15.78
CA PRO A 656 -6.94 24.24 15.36
C PRO A 656 -8.23 24.92 15.88
N THR A 657 -9.37 24.55 15.28
CA THR A 657 -10.69 24.83 15.87
C THR A 657 -11.13 23.67 16.75
N ILE A 658 -11.45 23.94 18.02
CA ILE A 658 -11.96 22.95 18.98
C ILE A 658 -13.40 23.36 19.30
N LYS A 659 -14.37 22.47 19.09
CA LYS A 659 -15.75 22.80 19.35
C LYS A 659 -16.57 21.62 19.88
N ASN A 660 -17.63 21.94 20.62
CA ASN A 660 -18.52 20.95 21.21
C ASN A 660 -17.77 19.85 22.01
N SER A 661 -16.65 20.21 22.63
CA SER A 661 -15.73 19.25 23.26
C SER A 661 -15.67 19.43 24.77
N THR A 662 -15.39 18.34 25.48
CA THR A 662 -15.26 18.33 26.94
C THR A 662 -13.85 17.91 27.32
N PHE A 663 -13.22 18.64 28.23
CA PHE A 663 -11.92 18.32 28.85
C PHE A 663 -12.15 18.03 30.34
N THR A 664 -11.90 16.81 30.77
CA THR A 664 -12.20 16.42 32.12
C THR A 664 -11.16 15.44 32.68
N TYR A 665 -10.78 15.66 33.96
CA TYR A 665 -9.88 14.80 34.70
C TYR A 665 -8.51 14.57 33.99
N ASN A 666 -7.96 15.63 33.38
CA ASN A 666 -6.60 15.62 32.88
C ASN A 666 -5.67 16.24 33.94
N PHE A 667 -4.47 15.67 34.11
CA PHE A 667 -3.54 16.00 35.20
C PHE A 667 -2.18 16.38 34.65
N ALA A 668 -1.73 17.63 34.87
CA ALA A 668 -0.44 18.13 34.40
C ALA A 668 0.53 18.44 35.55
N GLY A 669 1.82 18.13 35.36
CA GLY A 669 2.84 18.40 36.37
C GLY A 669 3.22 19.86 36.49
N THR A 670 3.08 20.67 35.43
CA THR A 670 3.51 22.09 35.51
C THR A 670 2.52 23.08 34.91
N ALA A 671 1.84 22.77 33.81
CA ALA A 671 0.97 23.74 33.15
C ALA A 671 -0.03 23.12 32.19
N GLY A 672 -1.24 23.72 32.11
CA GLY A 672 -2.23 23.41 31.07
C GLY A 672 -2.73 21.99 31.11
N ALA A 673 -3.37 21.56 32.20
CA ALA A 673 -3.80 20.17 32.34
C ALA A 673 -4.82 19.80 31.26
N ALA A 674 -5.81 20.62 30.97
CA ALA A 674 -6.69 20.39 29.84
C ALA A 674 -6.03 20.80 28.52
N ILE A 675 -5.57 22.05 28.41
CA ILE A 675 -4.89 22.56 27.21
C ILE A 675 -3.63 23.37 27.60
N TYR A 676 -2.51 23.05 26.98
CA TYR A 676 -1.34 23.93 26.93
C TYR A 676 -1.20 24.47 25.53
N ALA A 677 -1.12 25.78 25.37
CA ALA A 677 -1.00 26.47 24.10
C ALA A 677 0.26 27.36 24.10
N GLU A 678 1.18 27.12 23.18
CA GLU A 678 2.39 27.97 23.00
C GLU A 678 2.47 28.41 21.53
N ASN A 679 2.63 29.73 21.33
CA ASN A 679 2.63 30.36 20.01
C ASN A 679 1.43 29.89 19.15
N SER A 680 0.27 29.80 19.75
CA SER A 680 -0.92 29.17 19.18
C SER A 680 -2.17 30.02 19.46
N ALA A 681 -3.06 30.13 18.49
CA ALA A 681 -4.31 30.89 18.63
C ALA A 681 -5.53 30.01 18.25
N PRO A 682 -5.81 28.93 19.00
CA PRO A 682 -6.94 28.07 18.69
C PRO A 682 -8.27 28.82 18.85
N LYS A 683 -9.30 28.36 18.10
CA LYS A 683 -10.69 28.74 18.37
C LYS A 683 -11.33 27.66 19.24
N ILE A 684 -11.87 28.03 20.39
CA ILE A 684 -12.53 27.12 21.34
C ILE A 684 -13.98 27.53 21.46
N LEU A 685 -14.89 26.73 20.91
CA LEU A 685 -16.30 27.07 20.81
C LEU A 685 -17.16 26.00 21.51
N ASN A 686 -18.19 26.43 22.26
CA ASN A 686 -19.13 25.50 22.87
C ASN A 686 -18.46 24.32 23.62
N SER A 687 -17.40 24.61 24.40
CA SER A 687 -16.58 23.56 25.02
C SER A 687 -16.60 23.68 26.56
N TYR A 688 -16.45 22.53 27.23
CA TYR A 688 -16.59 22.42 28.68
C TYR A 688 -15.31 21.85 29.33
N PHE A 689 -14.80 22.57 30.32
CA PHE A 689 -13.59 22.25 31.05
C PHE A 689 -13.93 21.98 32.52
N TYR A 690 -13.85 20.71 32.92
CA TYR A 690 -14.26 20.30 34.25
C TYR A 690 -13.21 19.46 34.96
N GLY A 691 -12.86 19.82 36.19
CA GLY A 691 -12.08 18.98 37.10
C GLY A 691 -10.65 18.65 36.61
N ASN A 692 -10.06 19.48 35.73
CA ASN A 692 -8.67 19.30 35.33
C ASN A 692 -7.75 19.87 36.44
N LEU A 693 -6.62 19.19 36.65
CA LEU A 693 -5.70 19.53 37.72
C LEU A 693 -4.27 19.76 37.21
N SER A 694 -3.67 20.91 37.55
CA SER A 694 -2.27 21.16 37.31
C SER A 694 -1.54 21.30 38.65
N GLU A 695 -0.38 20.66 38.81
CA GLU A 695 0.48 20.97 39.95
C GLU A 695 0.96 22.42 39.90
N GLY A 696 1.19 22.97 38.70
CA GLY A 696 1.60 24.38 38.49
C GLY A 696 0.44 25.29 38.06
N ASN A 697 0.55 25.93 36.90
CA ASN A 697 -0.36 26.99 36.47
C ASN A 697 -1.38 26.54 35.41
N GLY A 698 -2.55 27.19 35.35
CA GLY A 698 -3.52 27.08 34.28
C GLY A 698 -4.09 25.69 34.14
N ALA A 699 -4.80 25.17 35.13
CA ALA A 699 -5.31 23.79 35.08
C ALA A 699 -6.30 23.57 33.94
N GLY A 700 -7.19 24.53 33.67
CA GLY A 700 -8.03 24.51 32.46
C GLY A 700 -7.15 24.80 31.24
N ILE A 701 -6.70 26.02 31.05
CA ILE A 701 -5.87 26.42 29.89
C ILE A 701 -4.65 27.21 30.36
N PHE A 702 -3.48 26.87 29.84
CA PHE A 702 -2.29 27.70 29.94
C PHE A 702 -1.96 28.26 28.56
N ASN A 703 -1.96 29.56 28.41
CA ASN A 703 -1.59 30.30 27.22
C ASN A 703 -0.22 30.92 27.35
N LYS A 704 0.74 30.61 26.50
CA LYS A 704 2.07 31.24 26.41
C LYS A 704 2.25 31.82 25.02
N SER A 705 2.38 33.14 24.95
CA SER A 705 2.41 33.86 23.66
C SER A 705 1.27 33.42 22.72
N SER A 706 0.08 33.21 23.28
CA SER A 706 -1.08 32.54 22.62
C SER A 706 -2.36 33.29 22.96
N SER A 707 -3.10 33.72 21.96
CA SER A 707 -4.33 34.48 22.14
C SER A 707 -5.52 33.76 21.52
N PRO A 708 -6.05 32.72 22.18
CA PRO A 708 -7.21 31.98 21.68
C PRO A 708 -8.47 32.84 21.63
N VAL A 709 -9.42 32.40 20.79
CA VAL A 709 -10.80 32.87 20.77
C VAL A 709 -11.67 31.84 21.49
N ILE A 710 -12.25 32.19 22.62
CA ILE A 710 -13.05 31.29 23.47
C ILE A 710 -14.48 31.81 23.54
N VAL A 711 -15.44 31.02 23.06
CA VAL A 711 -16.85 31.45 22.97
C VAL A 711 -17.78 30.36 23.49
N ASN A 712 -18.84 30.76 24.17
CA ASN A 712 -19.88 29.85 24.69
C ASN A 712 -19.30 28.67 25.49
N SER A 713 -18.28 28.90 26.31
CA SER A 713 -17.53 27.82 26.96
C SER A 713 -17.63 27.91 28.49
N GLY A 714 -17.62 26.74 29.14
CA GLY A 714 -17.72 26.63 30.58
C GLY A 714 -16.45 26.11 31.23
N PHE A 715 -15.97 26.76 32.30
CA PHE A 715 -14.82 26.35 33.09
C PHE A 715 -15.24 26.13 34.52
N VAL A 716 -15.25 24.88 34.99
CA VAL A 716 -15.76 24.51 36.31
C VAL A 716 -14.76 23.63 37.06
N ALA A 717 -14.51 23.96 38.30
CA ALA A 717 -13.73 23.16 39.24
C ALA A 717 -12.33 22.75 38.73
N ASN A 718 -11.72 23.53 37.84
CA ASN A 718 -10.33 23.28 37.45
C ASN A 718 -9.43 23.82 38.57
N ASN A 719 -8.36 23.09 38.94
CA ASN A 719 -7.62 23.31 40.15
C ASN A 719 -6.10 23.30 39.94
N THR A 720 -5.40 24.25 40.56
CA THR A 720 -3.94 24.19 40.70
C THR A 720 -3.56 23.77 42.13
N SER A 721 -2.66 22.79 42.28
CA SER A 721 -2.39 22.17 43.59
C SER A 721 -1.10 22.57 44.29
N LEU A 722 -0.04 22.99 43.54
CA LEU A 722 1.17 23.51 44.20
C LEU A 722 0.94 24.88 44.85
N ALA A 723 1.63 25.15 45.93
CA ALA A 723 1.52 26.40 46.66
C ALA A 723 1.83 27.68 45.86
N THR A 724 2.42 27.54 44.68
CA THR A 724 2.71 28.63 43.73
C THR A 724 1.79 28.67 42.53
N GLY A 725 0.82 27.75 42.42
CA GLY A 725 -0.08 27.58 41.26
C GLY A 725 -1.04 28.75 41.11
N ASN A 726 -1.14 29.29 39.91
CA ASN A 726 -2.01 30.41 39.56
C ASN A 726 -2.92 30.04 38.37
N GLY A 727 -4.05 30.72 38.21
CA GLY A 727 -4.94 30.56 37.10
C GLY A 727 -5.62 29.17 37.11
N GLY A 728 -6.54 28.92 38.03
CA GLY A 728 -7.24 27.63 38.12
C GLY A 728 -7.90 27.26 36.81
N ALA A 729 -8.73 28.11 36.25
CA ALA A 729 -9.30 27.88 34.93
C ALA A 729 -8.32 28.31 33.83
N MET A 730 -7.73 29.50 33.91
CA MET A 730 -6.89 30.02 32.84
C MET A 730 -5.70 30.80 33.34
N TYR A 731 -4.55 30.56 32.72
CA TYR A 731 -3.33 31.35 32.95
C TYR A 731 -2.84 31.94 31.63
N ASN A 732 -2.68 33.27 31.57
CA ASN A 732 -2.24 33.97 30.37
C ASN A 732 -0.84 34.57 30.62
N ASP A 733 0.15 34.15 29.85
CA ASP A 733 1.54 34.62 29.84
C ASP A 733 1.83 35.25 28.47
N ASN A 734 2.00 36.57 28.41
CA ASN A 734 2.12 37.30 27.16
C ASN A 734 1.01 36.93 26.17
N SER A 735 -0.22 36.87 26.66
CA SER A 735 -1.35 36.30 25.94
C SER A 735 -2.65 37.07 26.20
N SER A 736 -3.34 37.48 25.14
CA SER A 736 -4.54 38.34 25.24
C SER A 736 -5.75 37.66 24.55
N PRO A 737 -6.32 36.59 25.12
CA PRO A 737 -7.47 35.89 24.54
C PRO A 737 -8.70 36.79 24.42
N LEU A 738 -9.57 36.46 23.41
CA LEU A 738 -10.96 36.93 23.40
C LEU A 738 -11.80 35.87 24.11
N ILE A 739 -12.45 36.27 25.20
CA ILE A 739 -13.39 35.43 25.95
C ILE A 739 -14.76 36.05 25.82
N LEU A 740 -15.68 35.31 25.17
CA LEU A 740 -16.98 35.83 24.82
C LEU A 740 -18.08 34.82 25.27
N ASN A 741 -19.13 35.30 25.93
CA ASN A 741 -20.26 34.48 26.37
C ASN A 741 -19.82 33.19 27.08
N SER A 742 -18.87 33.30 28.02
CA SER A 742 -18.29 32.13 28.71
C SER A 742 -18.44 32.24 30.23
N THR A 743 -18.51 31.12 30.92
CA THR A 743 -18.74 31.03 32.35
C THR A 743 -17.54 30.37 33.04
N PHE A 744 -16.94 31.05 34.04
CA PHE A 744 -15.89 30.54 34.88
C PHE A 744 -16.43 30.45 36.32
N ARG A 745 -16.58 29.24 36.85
CA ARG A 745 -17.21 29.02 38.17
C ARG A 745 -16.48 27.96 38.98
N ALA A 746 -16.25 28.27 40.25
CA ALA A 746 -15.65 27.35 41.24
C ALA A 746 -14.26 26.82 40.86
N ASN A 747 -13.52 27.51 40.02
CA ASN A 747 -12.13 27.13 39.73
C ASN A 747 -11.23 27.60 40.88
N ILE A 748 -10.15 26.87 41.18
CA ILE A 748 -9.32 27.07 42.35
C ILE A 748 -7.87 27.27 41.91
N ALA A 749 -7.26 28.34 42.33
CA ALA A 749 -5.81 28.53 42.27
C ALA A 749 -5.23 28.48 43.71
N ALA A 750 -4.11 27.79 43.85
CA ALA A 750 -3.43 27.74 45.13
C ALA A 750 -2.93 29.14 45.58
N THR A 751 -2.63 30.03 44.63
CA THR A 751 -2.17 31.38 44.90
C THR A 751 -3.18 32.44 44.47
N ASN A 752 -3.28 32.77 43.18
CA ASN A 752 -4.14 33.86 42.70
C ASN A 752 -4.87 33.51 41.40
N GLY A 753 -6.00 34.19 41.15
CA GLY A 753 -6.76 34.10 39.91
C GLY A 753 -7.31 32.71 39.65
N GLY A 754 -8.12 32.15 40.59
CA GLY A 754 -8.78 30.84 40.37
C GLY A 754 -9.57 30.79 39.07
N GLY A 755 -10.22 31.89 38.67
CA GLY A 755 -10.81 32.06 37.35
C GLY A 755 -9.70 32.30 36.31
N ILE A 756 -9.19 33.49 36.26
CA ILE A 756 -8.21 33.92 35.26
C ILE A 756 -7.03 34.66 35.93
N TYR A 757 -5.83 34.29 35.56
CA TYR A 757 -4.58 34.95 35.95
C TYR A 757 -3.84 35.52 34.73
N ASN A 758 -3.53 36.82 34.75
CA ASN A 758 -2.85 37.51 33.64
C ASN A 758 -1.49 38.04 34.09
N THR A 759 -0.47 37.80 33.26
CA THR A 759 0.90 38.28 33.51
C THR A 759 1.60 38.67 32.20
N ASN A 760 2.73 39.36 32.28
CA ASN A 760 3.59 39.67 31.15
C ASN A 760 2.81 40.31 29.97
N THR A 761 2.20 41.49 30.17
CA THR A 761 1.43 42.25 29.16
C THR A 761 0.14 41.59 28.66
N SER A 762 -0.38 40.58 29.38
CA SER A 762 -1.63 39.89 29.02
C SER A 762 -2.85 40.75 29.28
N SER A 763 -3.54 41.16 28.22
CA SER A 763 -4.72 42.03 28.30
C SER A 763 -5.93 41.37 27.58
N PRO A 764 -6.55 40.34 28.21
CA PRO A 764 -7.68 39.66 27.60
C PRO A 764 -8.90 40.57 27.40
N LYS A 765 -9.69 40.28 26.35
CA LYS A 765 -11.02 40.87 26.17
C LYS A 765 -12.03 39.90 26.74
N ILE A 766 -12.77 40.34 27.78
CA ILE A 766 -13.77 39.54 28.52
C ILE A 766 -15.15 40.18 28.30
N TYR A 767 -15.93 39.61 27.38
CA TYR A 767 -17.22 40.19 26.98
C TYR A 767 -18.34 39.21 27.20
N ASN A 768 -19.54 39.72 27.62
CA ASN A 768 -20.71 38.93 27.86
C ASN A 768 -20.46 37.69 28.74
N SER A 769 -19.53 37.71 29.68
CA SER A 769 -19.05 36.54 30.40
C SER A 769 -19.26 36.62 31.90
N ILE A 770 -19.26 35.48 32.58
CA ILE A 770 -19.45 35.34 34.01
C ILE A 770 -18.20 34.77 34.66
N LEU A 771 -17.57 35.44 35.62
CA LEU A 771 -16.53 34.90 36.45
C LEU A 771 -17.00 34.98 37.91
N LEU A 772 -17.40 33.86 38.52
CA LEU A 772 -18.05 33.86 39.83
C LEU A 772 -17.65 32.65 40.67
N GLN A 773 -17.39 32.88 41.96
CA GLN A 773 -16.99 31.86 42.96
C GLN A 773 -15.64 31.19 42.66
N ASN A 774 -14.79 31.77 41.85
CA ASN A 774 -13.45 31.22 41.67
C ASN A 774 -12.59 31.61 42.89
N GLN A 775 -11.71 30.69 43.31
CA GLN A 775 -10.95 30.86 44.58
C GLN A 775 -9.45 30.98 44.29
N GLY A 776 -8.80 31.83 45.05
CA GLY A 776 -7.35 32.05 45.00
C GLY A 776 -6.96 33.43 45.50
N GLY A 777 -6.14 33.51 46.55
CA GLY A 777 -5.58 34.70 47.11
C GLY A 777 -6.53 35.88 47.26
N SER A 778 -6.06 37.09 46.91
CA SER A 778 -6.83 38.33 47.08
C SER A 778 -7.89 38.55 46.03
N ASN A 779 -7.81 38.00 44.84
CA ASN A 779 -8.71 38.15 43.70
C ASN A 779 -8.92 36.80 42.99
N GLY A 780 -9.86 35.99 43.49
CA GLY A 780 -10.12 34.64 42.98
C GLY A 780 -10.63 34.63 41.54
N ASP A 781 -11.50 35.53 41.17
CA ASP A 781 -12.16 35.49 39.85
C ASP A 781 -11.25 35.99 38.73
N LEU A 782 -10.56 37.14 38.91
CA LEU A 782 -9.69 37.74 37.90
C LEU A 782 -8.50 38.41 38.58
N TYR A 783 -7.31 37.98 38.28
CA TYR A 783 -6.09 38.53 38.86
C TYR A 783 -5.10 38.99 37.77
N ASN A 784 -4.56 40.18 37.91
CA ASN A 784 -3.60 40.76 36.97
C ASN A 784 -2.31 41.14 37.69
N THR A 785 -1.19 40.76 37.12
CA THR A 785 0.13 41.15 37.65
C THR A 785 0.86 42.04 36.65
N GLY A 786 1.41 43.17 37.19
CA GLY A 786 2.07 44.18 36.37
C GLY A 786 1.11 45.25 35.83
N ALA A 787 1.65 46.47 35.62
CA ALA A 787 0.88 47.62 35.16
C ALA A 787 0.33 47.48 33.73
N ASP A 788 0.97 46.63 32.96
CA ASP A 788 0.65 46.43 31.52
C ASP A 788 -0.34 45.29 31.26
N SER A 789 -0.77 44.57 32.28
CA SER A 789 -1.81 43.50 32.16
C SER A 789 -3.19 44.06 32.50
N VAL A 790 -3.82 44.75 31.56
CA VAL A 790 -5.10 45.46 31.73
C VAL A 790 -6.19 44.82 30.91
N PRO A 791 -7.04 43.96 31.46
CA PRO A 791 -8.18 43.35 30.73
C PRO A 791 -9.19 44.40 30.26
N ASP A 792 -9.73 44.23 29.04
CA ASP A 792 -10.90 44.96 28.55
C ASP A 792 -12.17 44.15 28.88
N VAL A 793 -12.97 44.59 29.84
CA VAL A 793 -14.16 43.91 30.35
C VAL A 793 -15.40 44.68 29.97
N LYS A 794 -16.35 44.04 29.24
CA LYS A 794 -17.61 44.63 28.81
C LYS A 794 -18.77 43.66 28.99
N PHE A 795 -19.88 44.16 29.50
CA PHE A 795 -21.13 43.37 29.64
C PHE A 795 -20.88 42.01 30.30
N SER A 796 -20.10 42.01 31.37
CA SER A 796 -19.65 40.79 32.06
C SER A 796 -19.78 40.98 33.57
N GLY A 797 -20.12 39.92 34.28
CA GLY A 797 -20.22 39.89 35.74
C GLY A 797 -19.00 39.24 36.37
N ILE A 798 -18.23 39.99 37.15
CA ILE A 798 -17.00 39.50 37.81
C ILE A 798 -17.14 39.68 39.34
N GLY A 799 -17.17 38.55 40.05
CA GLY A 799 -17.24 38.49 41.51
C GLY A 799 -18.61 38.71 42.11
N SER A 800 -18.78 38.39 43.37
CA SER A 800 -20.04 38.43 44.11
C SER A 800 -20.56 39.85 44.36
N THR A 801 -19.79 40.87 44.10
CA THR A 801 -20.22 42.28 44.18
C THR A 801 -21.03 42.73 42.98
N GLN A 802 -20.96 41.96 41.86
CA GLN A 802 -21.66 42.28 40.62
C GLN A 802 -22.81 41.25 40.33
N LEU A 803 -22.63 39.98 40.73
CA LEU A 803 -23.59 38.92 40.53
C LEU A 803 -23.85 38.16 41.85
N ASP A 804 -25.12 37.94 42.17
CA ASP A 804 -25.53 37.08 43.27
C ASP A 804 -25.68 35.65 42.77
N ILE A 805 -25.02 34.69 43.41
CA ILE A 805 -25.00 33.28 42.99
C ILE A 805 -26.39 32.63 43.05
N ASP A 806 -27.14 32.92 44.09
CA ASP A 806 -28.42 32.31 44.33
C ASP A 806 -29.51 32.78 43.35
N HIS A 807 -29.28 33.93 42.74
CA HIS A 807 -30.10 34.52 41.69
C HIS A 807 -29.56 34.21 40.27
N THR A 808 -28.25 33.95 40.11
CA THR A 808 -27.63 33.79 38.79
C THR A 808 -27.75 32.38 38.24
N PHE A 809 -27.49 31.34 39.04
CA PHE A 809 -27.41 29.95 38.57
C PHE A 809 -28.56 29.06 39.04
N LEU A 810 -28.92 28.08 38.18
CA LEU A 810 -30.00 27.12 38.47
C LEU A 810 -29.62 26.12 39.57
N ASP A 811 -28.40 25.58 39.50
CA ASP A 811 -27.90 24.60 40.49
C ASP A 811 -26.62 25.10 41.16
N ASN A 812 -26.64 25.14 42.46
CA ASN A 812 -25.49 25.56 43.29
C ASN A 812 -24.82 24.40 44.04
N SER A 813 -25.30 23.15 43.85
CA SER A 813 -24.91 22.00 44.68
C SER A 813 -23.96 21.02 43.97
N ASN A 814 -24.08 20.83 42.67
CA ASN A 814 -23.35 19.78 41.95
C ASN A 814 -22.44 20.29 40.81
N PRO A 815 -21.14 20.55 41.08
CA PRO A 815 -20.18 21.01 40.09
C PRO A 815 -19.94 20.00 38.96
N GLN A 816 -20.33 18.71 39.11
CA GLN A 816 -20.17 17.70 38.08
C GLN A 816 -21.21 17.83 36.95
N SER A 817 -22.38 18.44 37.27
CA SER A 817 -23.41 18.69 36.30
C SER A 817 -23.10 19.97 35.49
N MET A 818 -23.33 19.94 34.20
CA MET A 818 -23.34 21.17 33.39
C MET A 818 -24.37 22.17 33.85
N ASP A 819 -25.48 21.72 34.45
CA ASP A 819 -26.51 22.60 35.01
C ASP A 819 -25.95 23.54 36.10
N TYR A 820 -24.78 23.24 36.68
CA TYR A 820 -24.09 24.10 37.64
C TYR A 820 -23.75 25.49 37.09
N ILE A 821 -23.59 25.63 35.76
CA ILE A 821 -23.37 26.92 35.09
C ILE A 821 -24.57 27.35 34.24
N LYS A 822 -25.73 26.68 34.37
CA LYS A 822 -26.95 27.06 33.72
C LYS A 822 -27.61 28.22 34.45
N LEU A 823 -28.03 29.22 33.71
CA LEU A 823 -28.69 30.40 34.29
C LEU A 823 -30.08 30.04 34.87
N LYS A 824 -30.40 30.70 35.95
CA LYS A 824 -31.69 30.55 36.61
C LYS A 824 -32.80 31.32 35.90
N GLU A 825 -33.75 30.61 35.40
CA GLU A 825 -34.92 31.15 34.71
C GLU A 825 -35.90 31.78 35.70
N ASN A 826 -36.67 32.76 35.25
CA ASN A 826 -37.76 33.38 36.00
C ASN A 826 -37.32 34.02 37.35
N ASP A 827 -36.09 34.43 37.47
CA ASP A 827 -35.57 35.15 38.62
C ASP A 827 -35.26 36.60 38.21
N ASN A 828 -36.09 37.55 38.72
CA ASN A 828 -35.97 38.99 38.38
C ASN A 828 -34.70 39.62 38.93
N LEU A 829 -33.97 38.94 39.84
CA LEU A 829 -32.69 39.40 40.36
C LEU A 829 -31.50 38.83 39.61
N ASN A 830 -31.74 37.99 38.60
CA ASN A 830 -30.68 37.46 37.74
C ASN A 830 -30.15 38.55 36.78
N LEU A 831 -29.10 39.25 37.17
CA LEU A 831 -28.45 40.29 36.36
C LEU A 831 -27.74 39.75 35.12
N ALA A 832 -27.49 38.44 35.01
CA ALA A 832 -26.91 37.80 33.81
C ALA A 832 -27.96 37.66 32.67
N PHE A 833 -29.24 37.60 33.05
CA PHE A 833 -30.32 37.51 32.07
C PHE A 833 -30.46 38.83 31.29
N ASN A 834 -30.38 38.78 29.97
CA ASN A 834 -30.34 39.94 29.07
C ASN A 834 -29.25 40.97 29.41
N GLY A 835 -28.20 40.56 30.16
CA GLY A 835 -27.17 41.43 30.62
C GLY A 835 -25.99 41.61 29.65
N GLY A 836 -25.96 40.83 28.58
CA GLY A 836 -24.92 40.88 27.54
C GLY A 836 -25.29 41.87 26.41
N SER A 837 -24.38 41.99 25.44
CA SER A 837 -24.59 42.83 24.25
C SER A 837 -24.56 41.97 22.99
N THR A 838 -25.64 41.95 22.22
CA THR A 838 -25.73 41.26 20.93
C THR A 838 -24.74 41.81 19.89
N THR A 839 -24.36 43.09 20.01
CA THR A 839 -23.42 43.71 19.06
C THR A 839 -22.00 43.17 19.17
N LEU A 840 -21.68 42.46 20.25
CA LEU A 840 -20.36 41.81 20.48
C LEU A 840 -20.34 40.35 20.03
N TYR A 841 -21.50 39.79 19.65
CA TYR A 841 -21.63 38.39 19.21
C TYR A 841 -21.93 38.30 17.72
N ASP A 842 -21.05 37.65 16.98
CA ASP A 842 -21.19 37.39 15.55
C ASP A 842 -21.62 35.93 15.33
N SER A 843 -22.87 35.71 15.05
CA SER A 843 -23.42 34.36 14.86
C SER A 843 -22.92 33.66 13.62
N ASP A 844 -22.45 34.38 12.58
CA ASP A 844 -21.86 33.79 11.38
C ASP A 844 -20.45 33.23 11.68
N LEU A 845 -19.78 33.87 12.64
CA LEU A 845 -18.43 33.47 13.04
C LEU A 845 -18.38 32.44 14.18
N TYR A 846 -19.35 32.49 15.09
CA TYR A 846 -19.35 31.70 16.36
C TYR A 846 -20.48 30.70 16.44
N GLY A 847 -21.44 30.73 15.51
CA GLY A 847 -22.59 29.84 15.50
C GLY A 847 -23.83 30.40 16.21
N ASN A 848 -24.97 29.72 16.09
CA ASN A 848 -26.29 30.16 16.59
C ASN A 848 -26.67 29.52 17.92
N PHE A 849 -25.83 28.70 18.52
CA PHE A 849 -26.17 27.91 19.71
C PHE A 849 -25.23 28.24 20.89
N ASP A 850 -25.78 28.18 22.07
CA ASP A 850 -25.07 28.23 23.32
C ASP A 850 -24.37 26.90 23.68
N LEU A 851 -23.72 26.80 24.84
CA LEU A 851 -23.04 25.58 25.31
C LEU A 851 -24.02 24.39 25.47
N PHE A 852 -25.26 24.64 25.73
CA PHE A 852 -26.30 23.62 25.94
C PHE A 852 -27.02 23.22 24.67
N GLY A 853 -26.66 23.83 23.54
CA GLY A 853 -27.26 23.56 22.22
C GLY A 853 -28.57 24.30 22.00
N GLU A 854 -28.87 25.28 22.84
CA GLU A 854 -30.02 26.15 22.74
C GLU A 854 -29.74 27.41 21.91
N SER A 855 -30.76 28.08 21.36
CA SER A 855 -30.55 29.26 20.51
C SER A 855 -29.88 30.38 21.28
N ARG A 856 -28.71 30.87 20.82
CA ARG A 856 -27.88 31.86 21.49
C ARG A 856 -28.47 33.29 21.38
N LEU A 857 -29.11 33.63 20.32
CA LEU A 857 -29.74 34.92 20.14
C LEU A 857 -31.26 34.77 20.37
N ARG A 858 -31.72 35.12 21.56
CA ARG A 858 -33.10 34.99 21.98
C ARG A 858 -33.64 36.32 22.49
N GLY A 859 -34.28 37.06 21.73
CA GLY A 859 -34.77 38.43 22.15
C GLY A 859 -33.87 39.55 21.59
N SER A 860 -33.92 40.70 22.25
CA SER A 860 -33.18 41.91 21.86
C SER A 860 -31.80 42.03 22.48
N GLN A 861 -31.53 41.30 23.51
CA GLN A 861 -30.26 41.23 24.25
C GLN A 861 -29.82 39.77 24.37
N ILE A 862 -28.56 39.55 24.56
CA ILE A 862 -27.96 38.23 24.81
C ILE A 862 -27.67 38.07 26.31
N ASP A 863 -27.78 36.88 26.85
CA ASP A 863 -27.40 36.62 28.22
C ASP A 863 -25.89 36.65 28.44
N MET A 864 -25.47 36.99 29.65
CA MET A 864 -24.08 36.79 30.03
C MET A 864 -23.79 35.29 30.27
N GLY A 865 -22.58 34.86 30.00
CA GLY A 865 -22.13 33.48 30.26
C GLY A 865 -22.43 32.50 29.14
N ALA A 866 -22.19 31.22 29.39
CA ALA A 866 -22.22 30.13 28.43
C ALA A 866 -23.63 29.61 28.10
N ASN A 867 -24.64 30.03 28.83
CA ASN A 867 -26.04 29.63 28.63
C ASN A 867 -26.92 30.83 28.21
N GLU A 868 -27.90 30.55 27.39
CA GLU A 868 -28.97 31.48 27.02
C GLU A 868 -30.32 30.98 27.55
N ILE A 869 -31.04 31.78 28.31
CA ILE A 869 -32.38 31.46 28.81
C ILE A 869 -33.36 31.44 27.63
N GLN A 870 -34.06 30.34 27.43
CA GLN A 870 -34.99 30.16 26.32
C GLN A 870 -36.39 30.72 26.61
N ASN A 871 -36.78 30.81 27.86
CA ASN A 871 -38.08 31.33 28.29
C ASN A 871 -37.97 32.79 28.75
N ASP A 872 -37.67 33.71 27.83
CA ASP A 872 -37.65 35.14 28.11
C ASP A 872 -39.07 35.68 28.37
N PRO A 873 -39.42 36.06 29.60
CA PRO A 873 -40.74 36.57 29.89
C PRO A 873 -41.04 37.92 29.21
N SER A 874 -40.01 38.67 28.77
CA SER A 874 -40.18 39.91 27.99
C SER A 874 -40.66 39.68 26.56
N LEU A 875 -40.49 38.46 26.04
CA LEU A 875 -41.05 38.02 24.75
C LEU A 875 -42.44 37.35 24.93
N GLY A 876 -42.90 37.22 26.13
CA GLY A 876 -44.12 36.51 26.49
C GLY A 876 -45.38 37.31 26.23
N THR A 877 -45.71 37.59 24.97
CA THR A 877 -47.12 37.83 24.61
C THR A 877 -47.48 37.07 23.35
N ALA A 878 -48.32 36.07 23.50
CA ALA A 878 -49.10 35.36 22.51
C ALA A 878 -48.56 34.04 21.92
N ALA A 879 -47.30 33.67 22.00
CA ALA A 879 -46.82 32.44 21.35
C ALA A 879 -47.12 31.12 22.09
N SER A 880 -47.15 31.10 23.42
CA SER A 880 -47.35 29.88 24.20
C SER A 880 -48.83 29.42 24.31
N ALA A 881 -49.81 30.36 24.13
CA ALA A 881 -51.22 30.02 24.15
C ALA A 881 -51.72 29.52 22.77
N LEU A 882 -51.07 29.95 21.68
CA LEU A 882 -51.50 29.65 20.31
C LEU A 882 -51.05 28.26 19.81
N ASN A 883 -49.99 27.68 20.36
CA ASN A 883 -49.49 26.36 19.93
C ASN A 883 -50.38 25.16 20.37
N LYS A 884 -51.37 25.33 21.24
CA LYS A 884 -52.31 24.28 21.58
C LYS A 884 -53.53 24.21 20.63
N GLU A 885 -53.67 25.17 19.73
CA GLU A 885 -54.83 25.27 18.84
C GLU A 885 -54.67 24.56 17.51
N ILE A 886 -53.44 24.17 17.15
CA ILE A 886 -53.15 23.42 15.92
C ILE A 886 -52.36 22.19 16.22
N SER A 887 -52.83 21.05 15.71
CA SER A 887 -52.07 19.79 15.66
C SER A 887 -52.06 19.22 14.24
N ILE A 888 -50.95 18.55 13.92
CA ILE A 888 -50.75 17.93 12.60
C ILE A 888 -50.49 16.44 12.76
N TYR A 889 -51.01 15.64 11.81
CA TYR A 889 -50.78 14.18 11.81
C TYR A 889 -50.99 13.57 10.41
N PRO A 890 -50.30 12.47 10.06
CA PRO A 890 -49.18 11.90 10.83
C PRO A 890 -47.92 12.79 10.74
N ASN A 891 -47.12 12.80 11.76
CA ASN A 891 -45.78 13.41 11.73
C ASN A 891 -44.78 12.44 12.39
N PRO A 892 -43.85 11.82 11.66
CA PRO A 892 -43.53 12.02 10.24
C PRO A 892 -44.62 11.60 9.24
N VAL A 893 -44.65 12.30 8.10
CA VAL A 893 -45.68 12.15 7.06
C VAL A 893 -45.11 11.57 5.77
N ASN A 894 -45.90 10.73 5.05
CA ASN A 894 -45.54 10.22 3.73
C ASN A 894 -46.20 11.03 2.58
N ASN A 895 -47.49 11.07 2.51
CA ASN A 895 -48.20 11.64 1.36
C ASN A 895 -49.10 12.83 1.71
N GLU A 896 -49.87 12.73 2.75
CA GLU A 896 -50.90 13.75 3.12
C GLU A 896 -50.77 14.08 4.61
N LEU A 897 -50.60 15.38 4.91
CA LEU A 897 -50.54 15.93 6.26
C LEU A 897 -51.91 16.51 6.61
N ASN A 898 -52.54 15.98 7.65
CA ASN A 898 -53.78 16.47 8.18
C ASN A 898 -53.51 17.56 9.22
N ILE A 899 -54.37 18.57 9.23
CA ILE A 899 -54.27 19.72 10.13
C ILE A 899 -55.57 19.78 10.93
N ARG A 900 -55.44 19.65 12.25
CA ARG A 900 -56.53 19.82 13.17
C ARG A 900 -56.38 21.15 13.90
N THR A 901 -57.37 22.01 13.79
CA THR A 901 -57.40 23.33 14.41
C THR A 901 -58.78 23.63 15.00
N THR A 902 -58.79 24.42 16.04
CA THR A 902 -60.07 24.93 16.68
C THR A 902 -60.68 26.10 15.90
N HIS A 903 -59.91 26.75 15.04
CA HIS A 903 -60.34 27.87 14.21
C HIS A 903 -60.20 27.58 12.73
N GLN A 904 -61.10 28.07 11.90
CA GLN A 904 -61.07 27.79 10.48
C GLN A 904 -59.84 28.43 9.81
N PRO A 905 -58.97 27.64 9.11
CA PRO A 905 -57.85 28.19 8.40
C PRO A 905 -58.27 29.06 7.21
N GLU A 906 -57.51 30.14 6.97
CA GLU A 906 -57.66 31.01 5.78
C GLU A 906 -56.63 30.65 4.70
N SER A 907 -55.42 30.22 5.10
CA SER A 907 -54.38 29.74 4.21
C SER A 907 -53.40 28.84 4.92
N ILE A 908 -52.77 27.96 4.12
CA ILE A 908 -51.67 27.07 4.52
C ILE A 908 -50.48 27.33 3.62
N ARG A 909 -49.31 27.49 4.21
CA ARG A 909 -48.04 27.61 3.49
C ARG A 909 -47.00 26.63 4.06
N ILE A 910 -46.22 26.00 3.18
CA ILE A 910 -45.12 25.16 3.55
C ILE A 910 -43.82 25.80 3.09
N TYR A 911 -42.85 25.88 4.01
CA TYR A 911 -41.53 26.43 3.76
C TYR A 911 -40.48 25.36 4.02
N SER A 912 -39.41 25.38 3.24
CA SER A 912 -38.17 24.72 3.60
C SER A 912 -37.47 25.43 4.78
N LEU A 913 -36.52 24.79 5.41
CA LEU A 913 -35.84 25.38 6.59
C LEU A 913 -35.02 26.65 6.25
N ASP A 914 -34.63 26.83 4.99
CA ASP A 914 -34.03 28.06 4.48
C ASP A 914 -35.01 29.20 4.15
N GLY A 915 -36.30 29.01 4.48
CA GLY A 915 -37.34 30.02 4.33
C GLY A 915 -37.99 30.12 2.96
N LYS A 916 -37.65 29.23 2.01
CA LYS A 916 -38.26 29.21 0.69
C LYS A 916 -39.68 28.66 0.74
N LEU A 917 -40.66 29.40 0.19
CA LEU A 917 -42.04 28.93 0.05
C LEU A 917 -42.13 27.80 -0.98
N LEU A 918 -42.63 26.65 -0.59
CA LEU A 918 -42.73 25.44 -1.43
C LEU A 918 -44.16 25.15 -1.87
N THR A 919 -45.15 25.43 -1.01
CA THR A 919 -46.58 25.17 -1.26
C THR A 919 -47.43 26.24 -0.60
N GLU A 920 -48.43 26.72 -1.31
CA GLU A 920 -49.46 27.58 -0.75
C GLU A 920 -50.85 27.07 -1.13
N LYS A 921 -51.78 27.07 -0.18
CA LYS A 921 -53.15 26.63 -0.34
C LYS A 921 -54.08 27.66 0.34
N VAL A 922 -55.03 28.19 -0.40
CA VAL A 922 -55.96 29.24 0.05
C VAL A 922 -57.42 28.84 -0.26
N ASN A 923 -58.33 29.10 0.65
CA ASN A 923 -59.80 29.06 0.49
C ASN A 923 -60.49 27.71 0.17
N LYS A 924 -59.82 26.57 0.07
CA LYS A 924 -60.45 25.25 -0.11
C LYS A 924 -59.67 24.13 0.59
N ASP A 925 -60.40 23.23 1.28
CA ASP A 925 -59.85 22.02 1.93
C ASP A 925 -58.60 22.26 2.77
N LEU A 926 -58.62 23.25 3.63
CA LEU A 926 -57.50 23.71 4.46
C LEU A 926 -57.24 22.82 5.68
N ASN A 927 -57.92 21.68 5.82
CA ASN A 927 -57.70 20.73 6.89
C ASN A 927 -56.67 19.65 6.52
N LYS A 928 -56.16 19.68 5.25
CA LYS A 928 -55.17 18.75 4.79
C LYS A 928 -54.31 19.32 3.65
N VAL A 929 -53.08 18.87 3.55
CA VAL A 929 -52.13 19.25 2.48
C VAL A 929 -51.41 18.06 1.95
N ASP A 930 -51.37 17.94 0.60
CA ASP A 930 -50.58 16.93 -0.10
C ASP A 930 -49.08 17.32 -0.05
N VAL A 931 -48.26 16.43 0.49
CA VAL A 931 -46.80 16.60 0.63
C VAL A 931 -46.04 15.52 -0.11
N LYS A 932 -46.67 14.68 -0.96
CA LYS A 932 -46.02 13.56 -1.64
C LYS A 932 -44.82 13.97 -2.52
N ASN A 933 -44.88 15.17 -3.10
CA ASN A 933 -43.86 15.69 -3.99
C ASN A 933 -42.72 16.43 -3.27
N LEU A 934 -42.78 16.55 -1.95
CA LEU A 934 -41.67 17.10 -1.16
C LEU A 934 -40.62 16.03 -0.92
N PRO A 935 -39.30 16.32 -1.11
CA PRO A 935 -38.24 15.45 -0.70
C PRO A 935 -38.29 15.08 0.78
N SER A 936 -37.72 13.95 1.16
CA SER A 936 -37.56 13.61 2.59
C SER A 936 -36.78 14.70 3.31
N GLY A 937 -37.27 15.16 4.44
CA GLY A 937 -36.69 16.29 5.15
C GLY A 937 -37.64 16.93 6.16
N THR A 938 -37.17 18.00 6.79
CA THR A 938 -37.93 18.79 7.75
C THR A 938 -38.45 20.08 7.10
N TYR A 939 -39.70 20.42 7.41
CA TYR A 939 -40.40 21.55 6.82
C TYR A 939 -41.17 22.34 7.89
N LEU A 940 -41.42 23.62 7.61
CA LEU A 940 -42.26 24.49 8.44
C LEU A 940 -43.62 24.69 7.77
N LEU A 941 -44.68 24.30 8.48
CA LEU A 941 -46.07 24.58 8.11
C LEU A 941 -46.51 25.88 8.78
N LYS A 942 -46.96 26.86 7.99
CA LYS A 942 -47.60 28.06 8.48
C LYS A 942 -49.09 27.97 8.15
N VAL A 943 -49.93 28.07 9.16
CA VAL A 943 -51.39 28.10 9.04
C VAL A 943 -51.87 29.44 9.49
N LYS A 944 -52.54 30.19 8.61
CA LYS A 944 -53.16 31.47 8.93
C LYS A 944 -54.60 31.26 9.30
N THR A 945 -55.06 31.82 10.42
CA THR A 945 -56.43 31.88 10.86
C THR A 945 -56.83 33.32 11.12
N LYS A 946 -58.16 33.62 11.45
CA LYS A 946 -58.57 34.96 11.85
C LYS A 946 -57.98 35.46 13.16
N GLN A 947 -57.44 34.56 14.00
CA GLN A 947 -56.80 34.89 15.28
C GLN A 947 -55.24 35.07 15.10
N GLY A 948 -54.68 34.73 13.98
CA GLY A 948 -53.27 34.92 13.74
C GLY A 948 -52.59 33.81 12.94
N ASP A 949 -51.29 33.92 12.82
CA ASP A 949 -50.45 32.97 12.11
C ASP A 949 -49.91 31.92 13.09
N HIS A 950 -50.06 30.64 12.74
CA HIS A 950 -49.54 29.50 13.52
C HIS A 950 -48.49 28.77 12.75
N HIS A 951 -47.40 28.37 13.42
CA HIS A 951 -46.25 27.68 12.81
C HIS A 951 -46.03 26.32 13.44
N VAL A 952 -45.96 25.26 12.65
CA VAL A 952 -45.72 23.88 13.12
C VAL A 952 -44.70 23.19 12.24
N LYS A 953 -43.71 22.58 12.84
CA LYS A 953 -42.65 21.79 12.17
C LYS A 953 -43.15 20.38 11.89
N PHE A 954 -42.91 19.86 10.68
CA PHE A 954 -43.20 18.47 10.36
C PHE A 954 -42.05 17.81 9.60
N ILE A 955 -41.99 16.48 9.67
CA ILE A 955 -40.97 15.65 9.02
C ILE A 955 -41.65 14.88 7.88
N LYS A 956 -41.15 15.03 6.69
CA LYS A 956 -41.47 14.22 5.50
C LYS A 956 -40.53 13.03 5.41
N LYS A 957 -41.06 11.81 5.37
CA LYS A 957 -40.33 10.57 5.14
C LYS A 957 -40.02 10.35 3.67
#